data_783148b71d8feacc949a088f699585a9
#
_entry.id   783148b71d8feacc949a088f699585a9
#
_cell.length_a   1.000
_cell.length_b   1.000
_cell.length_c   1.000
_cell.angle_alpha   90.00
_cell.angle_beta   90.00
_cell.angle_gamma   90.00
#
_symmetry.space_group_name_H-M   'P 1'
#
loop_
_entity.id
_entity.type
_entity.pdbx_description
1 polymer ?
#
loop_
_entity_poly.entity_id
_entity_poly.type
_entity_poly.pdbx_seq_one_letter_code
_entity_poly.pdbx_strand_id
1 'polypeptide(L)'
;MVRHRLSASKSARARAATQPRSTALLSALAATGVGADSASAHGFGQRYELPLPLDLYLLGAAAAVALSFVIFGLFVHRAPAPRIPTQVDLRGRLSQVIGHPALALALRLSALALFIVTVLAGLYGDQNPYRNIAPTLVWIIWWVGLAYIAAFAGDIWLLINPWRTIFDGAQWLYRRLRGRNELVAGLPYPQLLGAWPACLLLLAFSWTELVYPNAASPIHIACLAIAYSALTWTGMFLFGRDVWLQNGEVFTLVFGTFARFAPSEARDGRLLLRPFGAGLLDPKPVSTSLMAFTLLLLASVLYDGFIGTGEWEVLEGALRGRWSGLSEFAPKSVGLLAFWLLFLGAYLGICAVMSWVASGSPTPLEVGRGFALTLIPIAIGYHLAHYLVFLVVQGQYIIPLLSDPFGRGWNLVGTAGYRVDIAVAGTRFAWFTALGAIVVGHVLAVYFAHVRARAMFAPARVALGTQVPLTALMVVYTFIGLSIMAEPITENRAVAEPTAAATDTVAIPADAVLPEVRSGRLQVVGLGRSARLRLTYKVLGSAFHDGTKTSAADLLYAYAFAYRWGARGAGENSHYDPFIDTATAPMRRHLLGLRIAGVDAASKSFRVGDVNFVREVFTVEVYLAVASEEPEWSAAIAPPWSTLPWHVLVLMEEAVERGWAAFSAEEAQRRGVAWLDLVRSKELGAKLASLAAEFEREAKTPEALQGRISADDARRRWAALSAFYNANGHVFVTNGPYKLKKWSEDSVTLEAFRDLTYPLGVGSYDAFAIPRRGFVTKAEWSENRLTLSGDIEIIEKFQRSYRLIRTPLKSVPAVALRRSAPECRYIVTNADGRVALAGVAVLDDEASFKIDLGDRLSPGRYTVSVLIAVNGNVMNSDINRIEFTIPLRR
;
A
#
# COMPACT_ATOMS: atom_id res chain seq x y z
N MET A 1 42.57 -41.66 -53.51
CA MET A 1 42.87 -40.94 -54.78
C MET A 1 42.16 -39.62 -54.73
N VAL A 2 42.87 -38.63 -54.41
CA VAL A 2 43.44 -37.59 -55.30
C VAL A 2 42.41 -36.47 -55.60
N ARG A 3 42.54 -35.35 -54.84
CA ARG A 3 42.90 -33.98 -55.31
C ARG A 3 41.85 -33.24 -56.15
N HIS A 4 41.51 -31.99 -56.08
CA HIS A 4 42.23 -30.74 -55.75
C HIS A 4 41.14 -29.67 -55.57
N ARG A 5 41.21 -28.78 -54.58
CA ARG A 5 41.85 -27.43 -54.45
C ARG A 5 41.36 -26.38 -55.44
N LEU A 6 41.06 -25.27 -54.81
CA LEU A 6 41.26 -23.85 -55.18
C LEU A 6 40.09 -23.24 -55.97
N SER A 7 39.63 -22.12 -55.71
CA SER A 7 40.00 -20.85 -55.07
C SER A 7 39.11 -19.74 -55.62
N ALA A 8 39.07 -18.69 -54.85
CA ALA A 8 38.82 -17.28 -55.21
C ALA A 8 37.40 -16.80 -55.35
N SER A 9 36.92 -16.14 -54.29
CA SER A 9 36.89 -14.69 -54.15
C SER A 9 36.19 -13.96 -55.29
N LYS A 10 35.05 -13.39 -55.04
CA LYS A 10 34.73 -11.95 -55.05
C LYS A 10 33.25 -11.66 -55.02
N SER A 11 32.91 -10.73 -54.13
CA SER A 11 31.82 -9.77 -54.21
C SER A 11 30.39 -10.29 -54.34
N ALA A 12 29.73 -10.45 -53.20
CA ALA A 12 28.30 -10.18 -53.07
C ALA A 12 28.12 -9.02 -52.11
N ARG A 13 28.05 -7.80 -52.65
CA ARG A 13 27.52 -6.64 -51.93
C ARG A 13 26.05 -6.94 -51.58
N ALA A 14 25.80 -6.97 -50.29
CA ALA A 14 24.52 -7.11 -49.66
C ALA A 14 23.48 -6.13 -50.19
N ARG A 15 22.31 -6.65 -50.50
CA ARG A 15 21.07 -5.90 -50.41
C ARG A 15 20.62 -5.97 -48.94
N ALA A 16 20.83 -4.85 -48.22
CA ALA A 16 20.19 -4.62 -46.93
C ALA A 16 18.69 -4.48 -47.20
N ALA A 17 17.94 -5.51 -46.87
CA ALA A 17 16.51 -5.41 -46.75
C ALA A 17 16.20 -4.57 -45.49
N THR A 18 15.63 -3.40 -45.70
CA THR A 18 15.03 -2.55 -44.70
C THR A 18 13.85 -3.31 -44.08
N GLN A 19 14.06 -3.95 -42.97
CA GLN A 19 12.96 -4.37 -42.08
C GLN A 19 12.35 -3.12 -41.46
N PRO A 20 11.01 -3.01 -41.46
CA PRO A 20 10.35 -1.88 -40.83
C PRO A 20 10.53 -1.93 -39.30
N ARG A 21 10.95 -0.81 -38.71
CA ARG A 21 11.16 -0.61 -37.28
C ARG A 21 9.93 -0.83 -36.42
N SER A 22 8.78 -1.20 -37.00
CA SER A 22 7.52 -1.51 -36.34
C SER A 22 7.45 -2.91 -35.71
N THR A 23 8.32 -3.85 -36.11
CA THR A 23 8.36 -5.18 -35.51
C THR A 23 9.19 -5.25 -34.22
N ALA A 24 10.10 -4.31 -34.01
CA ALA A 24 10.90 -4.24 -32.78
C ALA A 24 10.07 -3.76 -31.55
N LEU A 25 9.08 -2.91 -31.78
CA LEU A 25 8.22 -2.43 -30.68
C LEU A 25 7.20 -3.50 -30.25
N LEU A 26 6.68 -4.27 -31.20
CA LEU A 26 5.77 -5.39 -30.92
C LEU A 26 6.51 -6.60 -30.32
N SER A 27 7.80 -6.80 -30.68
CA SER A 27 8.63 -7.84 -30.08
C SER A 27 9.11 -7.44 -28.67
N ALA A 28 9.30 -6.17 -28.35
CA ALA A 28 9.59 -5.68 -27.01
C ALA A 28 8.38 -5.79 -26.08
N LEU A 29 7.17 -5.54 -26.61
CA LEU A 29 5.91 -5.71 -25.87
C LEU A 29 5.51 -7.19 -25.70
N ALA A 30 5.94 -8.09 -26.61
CA ALA A 30 5.71 -9.52 -26.50
C ALA A 30 6.79 -10.24 -25.66
N ALA A 31 7.99 -9.66 -25.50
CA ALA A 31 9.08 -10.21 -24.69
C ALA A 31 8.91 -9.94 -23.18
N THR A 32 8.05 -9.00 -22.78
CA THR A 32 7.70 -8.77 -21.38
C THR A 32 6.65 -9.72 -20.82
N GLY A 33 6.12 -10.63 -21.66
CA GLY A 33 5.05 -11.58 -21.29
C GLY A 33 5.50 -13.00 -20.98
N VAL A 34 6.78 -13.33 -20.91
CA VAL A 34 7.27 -14.68 -20.66
C VAL A 34 8.24 -14.66 -19.48
N GLY A 35 7.69 -14.75 -18.29
CA GLY A 35 8.48 -14.84 -17.05
C GLY A 35 7.72 -14.40 -15.80
N ALA A 36 6.40 -14.59 -15.75
CA ALA A 36 5.64 -14.39 -14.52
C ALA A 36 5.60 -15.68 -13.71
N ASP A 37 6.70 -16.03 -13.05
CA ASP A 37 6.65 -16.92 -11.92
C ASP A 37 5.91 -16.19 -10.78
N SER A 38 4.69 -16.71 -10.49
CA SER A 38 3.85 -16.46 -9.30
C SER A 38 3.97 -15.06 -8.67
N ALA A 39 3.31 -14.08 -9.31
CA ALA A 39 3.02 -12.79 -8.70
C ALA A 39 2.14 -12.97 -7.45
N SER A 40 2.69 -12.59 -6.31
CA SER A 40 2.00 -12.61 -5.02
C SER A 40 1.27 -11.28 -4.83
N ALA A 41 -0.05 -11.28 -4.90
CA ALA A 41 -0.84 -10.09 -4.57
C ALA A 41 -0.70 -9.75 -3.08
N HIS A 42 0.09 -8.74 -2.76
CA HIS A 42 0.28 -8.22 -1.40
C HIS A 42 -0.60 -6.99 -1.15
N GLY A 43 -1.89 -7.23 -0.98
CA GLY A 43 -2.74 -6.31 -0.25
C GLY A 43 -3.27 -7.03 0.97
N PHE A 44 -2.94 -6.59 2.19
CA PHE A 44 -3.44 -7.14 3.47
C PHE A 44 -2.69 -8.32 4.12
N GLY A 45 -1.39 -8.50 3.90
CA GLY A 45 -0.62 -9.48 4.68
C GLY A 45 -1.04 -10.96 4.53
N GLN A 46 -2.02 -11.27 3.69
CA GLN A 46 -2.41 -12.63 3.30
C GLN A 46 -2.10 -12.83 1.83
N ARG A 47 -1.17 -13.73 1.56
CA ARG A 47 -0.86 -14.18 0.21
C ARG A 47 -2.05 -14.96 -0.32
N TYR A 48 -2.71 -14.46 -1.37
CA TYR A 48 -3.73 -15.21 -2.08
C TYR A 48 -3.09 -15.94 -3.27
N GLU A 49 -3.03 -17.24 -3.18
CA GLU A 49 -2.62 -18.07 -4.32
C GLU A 49 -3.79 -18.17 -5.29
N LEU A 50 -3.57 -17.71 -6.52
CA LEU A 50 -4.57 -17.80 -7.57
C LEU A 50 -4.86 -19.28 -7.88
N PRO A 51 -6.13 -19.70 -8.03
CA PRO A 51 -6.49 -21.09 -8.37
C PRO A 51 -5.94 -21.57 -9.72
N LEU A 52 -5.61 -20.64 -10.61
CA LEU A 52 -5.00 -20.89 -11.93
C LEU A 52 -3.79 -19.95 -12.09
N PRO A 53 -2.81 -20.30 -12.94
CA PRO A 53 -1.72 -19.40 -13.29
C PRO A 53 -2.23 -18.05 -13.80
N LEU A 54 -1.56 -16.96 -13.44
CA LEU A 54 -1.93 -15.58 -13.78
C LEU A 54 -2.15 -15.42 -15.30
N ASP A 55 -1.27 -16.01 -16.11
CA ASP A 55 -1.34 -15.95 -17.57
C ASP A 55 -2.67 -16.41 -18.13
N LEU A 56 -3.31 -17.42 -17.51
CA LEU A 56 -4.62 -17.90 -17.94
C LEU A 56 -5.72 -16.87 -17.68
N TYR A 57 -5.62 -16.09 -16.60
CA TYR A 57 -6.56 -14.99 -16.36
C TYR A 57 -6.34 -13.85 -17.34
N LEU A 58 -5.10 -13.49 -17.62
CA LEU A 58 -4.75 -12.42 -18.56
C LEU A 58 -5.22 -12.78 -19.98
N LEU A 59 -4.85 -13.96 -20.46
CA LEU A 59 -5.23 -14.45 -21.77
C LEU A 59 -6.74 -14.68 -21.89
N GLY A 60 -7.38 -15.23 -20.86
CA GLY A 60 -8.82 -15.44 -20.81
C GLY A 60 -9.61 -14.16 -20.88
N ALA A 61 -9.19 -13.12 -20.13
CA ALA A 61 -9.81 -11.81 -20.17
C ALA A 61 -9.63 -11.12 -21.53
N ALA A 62 -8.43 -11.14 -22.08
CA ALA A 62 -8.13 -10.61 -23.41
C ALA A 62 -8.94 -11.32 -24.50
N ALA A 63 -9.04 -12.66 -24.42
CA ALA A 63 -9.86 -13.47 -25.33
C ALA A 63 -11.35 -13.16 -25.20
N ALA A 64 -11.87 -12.95 -23.98
CA ALA A 64 -13.27 -12.58 -23.77
C ALA A 64 -13.61 -11.23 -24.44
N VAL A 65 -12.72 -10.25 -24.36
CA VAL A 65 -12.88 -8.95 -25.04
C VAL A 65 -12.84 -9.12 -26.56
N ALA A 66 -11.88 -9.86 -27.09
CA ALA A 66 -11.77 -10.15 -28.54
C ALA A 66 -13.00 -10.91 -29.05
N LEU A 67 -13.46 -11.94 -28.32
CA LEU A 67 -14.64 -12.74 -28.69
C LEU A 67 -15.91 -11.88 -28.64
N SER A 68 -16.04 -10.98 -27.68
CA SER A 68 -17.19 -10.08 -27.61
C SER A 68 -17.35 -9.22 -28.88
N PHE A 69 -16.23 -8.74 -29.45
CA PHE A 69 -16.26 -8.04 -30.74
C PHE A 69 -16.78 -8.92 -31.89
N VAL A 70 -16.31 -10.18 -31.95
CA VAL A 70 -16.79 -11.13 -32.97
C VAL A 70 -18.28 -11.37 -32.81
N ILE A 71 -18.75 -11.59 -31.58
CA ILE A 71 -20.18 -11.81 -31.28
C ILE A 71 -21.00 -10.60 -31.70
N PHE A 72 -20.61 -9.38 -31.30
CA PHE A 72 -21.35 -8.16 -31.67
C PHE A 72 -21.32 -7.95 -33.19
N GLY A 73 -20.20 -8.20 -33.86
CA GLY A 73 -20.07 -8.13 -35.32
C GLY A 73 -20.99 -9.09 -36.06
N LEU A 74 -21.19 -10.32 -35.55
CA LEU A 74 -22.02 -11.35 -36.17
C LEU A 74 -23.51 -11.18 -35.89
N PHE A 75 -23.88 -10.80 -34.69
CA PHE A 75 -25.30 -10.80 -34.25
C PHE A 75 -25.95 -9.42 -34.24
N VAL A 76 -25.21 -8.35 -33.95
CA VAL A 76 -25.78 -7.01 -33.84
C VAL A 76 -25.85 -6.28 -35.19
N HIS A 77 -25.22 -6.82 -36.26
CA HIS A 77 -25.21 -6.19 -37.58
C HIS A 77 -26.62 -6.13 -38.24
N ARG A 78 -27.56 -6.97 -37.83
CA ARG A 78 -28.94 -7.00 -38.31
C ARG A 78 -29.91 -6.12 -37.49
N ALA A 79 -29.45 -5.63 -36.34
CA ALA A 79 -30.28 -4.77 -35.51
C ALA A 79 -30.58 -3.43 -36.23
N PRO A 80 -31.80 -2.91 -36.17
CA PRO A 80 -32.10 -1.56 -36.64
C PRO A 80 -31.21 -0.57 -35.90
N ALA A 81 -30.88 0.55 -36.59
CA ALA A 81 -30.11 1.62 -35.94
C ALA A 81 -30.73 1.92 -34.57
N PRO A 82 -29.95 1.97 -33.49
CA PRO A 82 -30.50 2.09 -32.16
C PRO A 82 -31.34 3.36 -32.11
N ARG A 83 -32.65 3.17 -31.98
CA ARG A 83 -33.55 4.25 -31.57
C ARG A 83 -33.05 4.66 -30.18
N ILE A 84 -32.94 5.95 -29.92
CA ILE A 84 -32.66 6.46 -28.56
C ILE A 84 -33.56 5.68 -27.61
N PRO A 85 -32.98 4.97 -26.63
CA PRO A 85 -33.77 4.14 -25.73
C PRO A 85 -34.91 4.99 -25.13
N THR A 86 -36.09 4.45 -25.09
CA THR A 86 -37.28 5.13 -24.57
C THR A 86 -36.99 5.60 -23.16
N GLN A 87 -36.90 6.91 -22.96
CA GLN A 87 -36.78 7.49 -21.63
C GLN A 87 -38.16 7.36 -20.97
N VAL A 88 -38.19 6.71 -19.83
CA VAL A 88 -39.39 6.57 -19.01
C VAL A 88 -39.37 7.65 -17.95
N ASP A 89 -40.34 8.55 -18.01
CA ASP A 89 -40.56 9.54 -16.94
C ASP A 89 -41.05 8.81 -15.68
N LEU A 90 -40.28 8.93 -14.59
CA LEU A 90 -40.68 8.41 -13.28
C LEU A 90 -41.85 9.23 -12.73
N ARG A 91 -43.06 8.93 -13.24
CA ARG A 91 -44.31 9.52 -12.72
C ARG A 91 -44.75 8.73 -11.50
N GLY A 92 -44.69 9.31 -10.30
CA GLY A 92 -45.18 8.65 -9.10
C GLY A 92 -44.67 9.29 -7.79
N ARG A 93 -45.08 8.73 -6.67
CA ARG A 93 -44.71 9.21 -5.33
C ARG A 93 -43.19 9.34 -5.16
N LEU A 94 -42.38 8.43 -5.76
CA LEU A 94 -40.92 8.46 -5.68
C LEU A 94 -40.33 9.71 -6.36
N SER A 95 -40.80 10.06 -7.56
CA SER A 95 -40.40 11.29 -8.27
C SER A 95 -40.80 12.57 -7.48
N GLN A 96 -41.96 12.56 -6.84
CA GLN A 96 -42.39 13.67 -6.01
C GLN A 96 -41.54 13.83 -4.75
N VAL A 97 -41.12 12.72 -4.10
CA VAL A 97 -40.25 12.75 -2.93
C VAL A 97 -38.85 13.20 -3.31
N ILE A 98 -38.26 12.62 -4.36
CA ILE A 98 -36.88 12.96 -4.81
C ILE A 98 -36.84 14.39 -5.35
N GLY A 99 -37.87 14.85 -6.05
CA GLY A 99 -38.00 16.22 -6.56
C GLY A 99 -38.52 17.25 -5.55
N HIS A 100 -38.73 16.84 -4.29
CA HIS A 100 -39.26 17.76 -3.29
C HIS A 100 -38.23 18.85 -2.93
N PRO A 101 -38.61 20.15 -3.04
CA PRO A 101 -37.65 21.24 -2.84
C PRO A 101 -37.00 21.26 -1.45
N ALA A 102 -37.72 20.83 -0.41
CA ALA A 102 -37.19 20.74 0.94
C ALA A 102 -36.11 19.64 1.08
N LEU A 103 -36.28 18.47 0.44
CA LEU A 103 -35.27 17.43 0.40
C LEU A 103 -34.02 17.90 -0.36
N ALA A 104 -34.21 18.55 -1.51
CA ALA A 104 -33.12 19.13 -2.29
C ALA A 104 -32.35 20.18 -1.49
N LEU A 105 -33.05 21.05 -0.76
CA LEU A 105 -32.42 22.04 0.11
C LEU A 105 -31.69 21.38 1.30
N ALA A 106 -32.28 20.38 1.93
CA ALA A 106 -31.65 19.64 3.03
C ALA A 106 -30.35 18.97 2.57
N LEU A 107 -30.35 18.30 1.42
CA LEU A 107 -29.15 17.68 0.84
C LEU A 107 -28.07 18.71 0.52
N ARG A 108 -28.43 19.86 -0.07
CA ARG A 108 -27.48 20.96 -0.32
C ARG A 108 -26.87 21.51 0.94
N LEU A 109 -27.69 21.76 1.97
CA LEU A 109 -27.20 22.29 3.24
C LEU A 109 -26.33 21.26 4.00
N SER A 110 -26.69 19.97 3.95
CA SER A 110 -25.89 18.91 4.53
C SER A 110 -24.52 18.78 3.86
N ALA A 111 -24.47 18.81 2.52
CA ALA A 111 -23.22 18.78 1.78
C ALA A 111 -22.37 20.02 2.04
N LEU A 112 -22.99 21.20 2.12
CA LEU A 112 -22.33 22.45 2.47
C LEU A 112 -21.76 22.40 3.90
N ALA A 113 -22.53 21.93 4.87
CA ALA A 113 -22.08 21.78 6.25
C ALA A 113 -20.89 20.81 6.34
N LEU A 114 -20.97 19.68 5.64
CA LEU A 114 -19.89 18.71 5.58
C LEU A 114 -18.61 19.28 4.94
N PHE A 115 -18.74 20.07 3.88
CA PHE A 115 -17.62 20.78 3.25
C PHE A 115 -16.98 21.78 4.23
N ILE A 116 -17.77 22.57 4.94
CA ILE A 116 -17.27 23.53 5.94
C ILE A 116 -16.56 22.80 7.09
N VAL A 117 -17.16 21.71 7.60
CA VAL A 117 -16.53 20.87 8.64
C VAL A 117 -15.19 20.32 8.15
N THR A 118 -15.12 19.87 6.90
CA THR A 118 -13.88 19.35 6.30
C THR A 118 -12.76 20.41 6.31
N VAL A 119 -13.07 21.62 5.85
CA VAL A 119 -12.10 22.72 5.82
C VAL A 119 -11.68 23.11 7.25
N LEU A 120 -12.65 23.27 8.15
CA LEU A 120 -12.35 23.64 9.54
C LEU A 120 -11.58 22.55 10.30
N ALA A 121 -11.94 21.27 10.09
CA ALA A 121 -11.21 20.15 10.68
C ALA A 121 -9.77 20.05 10.14
N GLY A 122 -9.56 20.31 8.85
CA GLY A 122 -8.22 20.35 8.27
C GLY A 122 -7.35 21.48 8.85
N LEU A 123 -7.93 22.67 9.09
CA LEU A 123 -7.20 23.82 9.62
C LEU A 123 -6.96 23.76 11.13
N TYR A 124 -7.93 23.25 11.91
CA TYR A 124 -7.95 23.37 13.37
C TYR A 124 -8.04 22.03 14.10
N GLY A 125 -8.15 20.90 13.39
CA GLY A 125 -8.22 19.56 13.95
C GLY A 125 -6.84 18.91 14.12
N ASP A 126 -6.87 17.66 14.59
CA ASP A 126 -5.69 16.81 14.68
C ASP A 126 -5.09 16.61 13.27
N GLN A 127 -3.76 16.70 13.14
CA GLN A 127 -3.09 16.57 11.86
C GLN A 127 -2.79 15.10 11.46
N ASN A 128 -3.15 14.16 12.32
CA ASN A 128 -3.10 12.75 11.98
C ASN A 128 -4.22 12.39 10.98
N PRO A 129 -3.91 11.87 9.79
CA PRO A 129 -4.89 11.54 8.74
C PRO A 129 -6.01 10.58 9.18
N TYR A 130 -5.74 9.72 10.14
CA TYR A 130 -6.71 8.73 10.65
C TYR A 130 -7.61 9.26 11.78
N ARG A 131 -7.27 10.45 12.33
CA ARG A 131 -8.03 11.11 13.41
C ARG A 131 -8.73 12.38 12.96
N ASN A 132 -8.64 12.72 11.69
CA ASN A 132 -9.24 13.89 11.07
C ASN A 132 -10.17 13.46 9.95
N ILE A 133 -11.36 14.07 9.87
CA ILE A 133 -12.35 13.70 8.86
C ILE A 133 -11.92 14.06 7.44
N ALA A 134 -11.09 15.09 7.25
CA ALA A 134 -10.79 15.65 5.93
C ALA A 134 -10.18 14.62 4.94
N PRO A 135 -9.14 13.83 5.29
CA PRO A 135 -8.58 12.85 4.36
C PRO A 135 -9.57 11.75 3.95
N THR A 136 -10.25 11.14 4.92
CA THR A 136 -11.21 10.07 4.66
C THR A 136 -12.39 10.57 3.83
N LEU A 137 -12.91 11.76 4.18
CA LEU A 137 -14.04 12.32 3.45
C LEU A 137 -13.67 12.70 2.02
N VAL A 138 -12.53 13.38 1.81
CA VAL A 138 -12.14 13.89 0.49
C VAL A 138 -11.69 12.75 -0.44
N TRP A 139 -10.70 11.95 -0.01
CA TRP A 139 -10.10 10.96 -0.89
C TRP A 139 -10.93 9.69 -1.05
N ILE A 140 -11.71 9.29 -0.04
CA ILE A 140 -12.40 8.01 -0.05
C ILE A 140 -13.91 8.19 -0.32
N ILE A 141 -14.60 8.93 0.55
CA ILE A 141 -16.08 9.01 0.46
C ILE A 141 -16.49 9.89 -0.72
N TRP A 142 -15.87 11.06 -0.85
CA TRP A 142 -16.26 12.01 -1.89
C TRP A 142 -15.64 11.63 -3.24
N TRP A 143 -14.31 11.44 -3.34
CA TRP A 143 -13.67 11.14 -4.61
C TRP A 143 -14.12 9.78 -5.18
N VAL A 144 -13.99 8.71 -4.41
CA VAL A 144 -14.30 7.35 -4.86
C VAL A 144 -15.79 7.04 -4.74
N GLY A 145 -16.39 7.29 -3.58
CA GLY A 145 -17.79 6.93 -3.31
C GLY A 145 -18.76 7.66 -4.20
N LEU A 146 -18.56 8.98 -4.40
CA LEU A 146 -19.45 9.77 -5.26
C LEU A 146 -19.27 9.43 -6.75
N ALA A 147 -18.08 9.02 -7.18
CA ALA A 147 -17.87 8.53 -8.54
C ALA A 147 -18.74 7.28 -8.84
N TYR A 148 -18.89 6.37 -7.87
CA TYR A 148 -19.78 5.20 -8.03
C TYR A 148 -21.25 5.59 -8.01
N ILE A 149 -21.65 6.50 -7.14
CA ILE A 149 -23.03 7.03 -7.15
C ILE A 149 -23.32 7.67 -8.50
N ALA A 150 -22.40 8.48 -9.03
CA ALA A 150 -22.55 9.10 -10.33
C ALA A 150 -22.68 8.06 -11.45
N ALA A 151 -21.84 7.01 -11.46
CA ALA A 151 -21.82 5.99 -12.49
C ALA A 151 -23.07 5.07 -12.46
N PHE A 152 -23.58 4.71 -11.27
CA PHE A 152 -24.59 3.67 -11.13
C PHE A 152 -25.98 4.19 -10.74
N ALA A 153 -26.08 5.38 -10.15
CA ALA A 153 -27.35 5.99 -9.78
C ALA A 153 -27.67 7.22 -10.61
N GLY A 154 -26.75 8.17 -10.78
CA GLY A 154 -26.95 9.40 -11.52
C GLY A 154 -26.15 10.57 -10.95
N ASP A 155 -26.18 11.71 -11.64
CA ASP A 155 -25.41 12.90 -11.27
C ASP A 155 -26.00 13.63 -10.05
N ILE A 156 -25.74 13.09 -8.88
CA ILE A 156 -26.14 13.74 -7.62
C ILE A 156 -25.27 14.98 -7.33
N TRP A 157 -24.06 15.08 -7.92
CA TRP A 157 -23.17 16.21 -7.71
C TRP A 157 -23.77 17.53 -8.16
N LEU A 158 -24.52 17.55 -9.26
CA LEU A 158 -25.26 18.74 -9.69
C LEU A 158 -26.20 19.28 -8.63
N LEU A 159 -26.72 18.41 -7.75
CA LEU A 159 -27.64 18.82 -6.67
C LEU A 159 -26.84 19.31 -5.44
N ILE A 160 -25.80 18.58 -5.02
CA ILE A 160 -25.13 18.79 -3.73
C ILE A 160 -23.85 19.63 -3.81
N ASN A 161 -23.43 20.09 -4.99
CA ASN A 161 -22.21 20.87 -5.19
C ASN A 161 -22.15 22.10 -4.26
N PRO A 162 -21.20 22.16 -3.30
CA PRO A 162 -21.13 23.22 -2.31
C PRO A 162 -20.75 24.57 -2.93
N TRP A 163 -19.90 24.59 -3.96
CA TRP A 163 -19.47 25.81 -4.64
C TRP A 163 -20.64 26.49 -5.34
N ARG A 164 -21.49 25.71 -6.02
CA ARG A 164 -22.75 26.16 -6.60
C ARG A 164 -23.69 26.72 -5.54
N THR A 165 -23.84 26.00 -4.42
CA THR A 165 -24.74 26.37 -3.33
C THR A 165 -24.36 27.70 -2.69
N ILE A 166 -23.03 27.90 -2.44
CA ILE A 166 -22.51 29.16 -1.90
C ILE A 166 -22.70 30.31 -2.90
N PHE A 167 -22.38 30.07 -4.18
CA PHE A 167 -22.55 31.09 -5.21
C PHE A 167 -24.01 31.51 -5.40
N ASP A 168 -24.96 30.54 -5.41
CA ASP A 168 -26.40 30.80 -5.47
C ASP A 168 -26.86 31.63 -4.26
N GLY A 169 -26.36 31.32 -3.07
CA GLY A 169 -26.65 32.11 -1.86
C GLY A 169 -26.10 33.53 -1.94
N ALA A 170 -24.85 33.68 -2.42
CA ALA A 170 -24.23 34.99 -2.62
C ALA A 170 -24.98 35.84 -3.67
N GLN A 171 -25.42 35.21 -4.77
CA GLN A 171 -26.22 35.86 -5.82
C GLN A 171 -27.60 36.29 -5.29
N TRP A 172 -28.26 35.44 -4.49
CA TRP A 172 -29.53 35.78 -3.86
C TRP A 172 -29.38 36.97 -2.91
N LEU A 173 -28.32 36.99 -2.06
CA LEU A 173 -28.04 38.08 -1.15
C LEU A 173 -27.71 39.38 -1.88
N TYR A 174 -26.90 39.30 -2.94
CA TYR A 174 -26.56 40.45 -3.78
C TYR A 174 -27.78 41.08 -4.46
N ARG A 175 -28.68 40.25 -5.00
CA ARG A 175 -29.94 40.73 -5.58
C ARG A 175 -30.81 41.48 -4.55
N ARG A 176 -30.87 40.94 -3.33
CA ARG A 176 -31.66 41.54 -2.24
C ARG A 176 -31.07 42.86 -1.74
N LEU A 177 -29.74 42.99 -1.71
CA LEU A 177 -29.10 44.21 -1.20
C LEU A 177 -28.92 45.30 -2.23
N ARG A 178 -28.67 44.94 -3.47
CA ARG A 178 -28.32 45.90 -4.54
C ARG A 178 -29.38 46.10 -5.62
N GLY A 179 -30.46 45.35 -5.60
CA GLY A 179 -31.55 45.42 -6.60
C GLY A 179 -31.10 45.11 -8.03
N ARG A 180 -29.89 44.55 -8.22
CA ARG A 180 -29.32 44.16 -9.51
C ARG A 180 -29.55 42.67 -9.75
N ASN A 181 -29.75 42.30 -11.02
CA ASN A 181 -30.19 40.94 -11.33
C ASN A 181 -29.08 39.89 -11.25
N GLU A 182 -27.78 40.21 -11.38
CA GLU A 182 -26.73 39.23 -11.45
C GLU A 182 -25.43 39.67 -10.75
N LEU A 183 -24.82 38.72 -10.00
CA LEU A 183 -23.48 38.82 -9.42
C LEU A 183 -22.47 38.18 -10.38
N VAL A 184 -22.43 38.69 -11.61
CA VAL A 184 -21.56 38.12 -12.68
C VAL A 184 -21.00 39.28 -13.50
N ALA A 185 -19.70 39.20 -13.82
CA ALA A 185 -19.05 40.15 -14.71
C ALA A 185 -19.53 40.03 -16.18
N GLY A 186 -20.05 38.87 -16.55
CA GLY A 186 -20.67 38.62 -17.86
C GLY A 186 -19.69 38.56 -19.01
N LEU A 187 -18.43 38.21 -18.75
CA LEU A 187 -17.42 38.01 -19.79
C LEU A 187 -17.75 36.83 -20.68
N PRO A 188 -17.62 36.95 -22.02
CA PRO A 188 -17.85 35.85 -22.91
C PRO A 188 -16.79 34.76 -22.69
N TYR A 189 -17.24 33.53 -22.52
CA TYR A 189 -16.33 32.40 -22.36
C TYR A 189 -15.66 32.08 -23.71
N PRO A 190 -14.32 32.08 -23.81
CA PRO A 190 -13.63 31.80 -25.06
C PRO A 190 -13.91 30.37 -25.54
N GLN A 191 -14.50 30.21 -26.71
CA GLN A 191 -14.88 28.90 -27.26
C GLN A 191 -13.71 27.96 -27.45
N LEU A 192 -12.51 28.48 -27.70
CA LEU A 192 -11.27 27.71 -27.83
C LEU A 192 -10.81 27.06 -26.52
N LEU A 193 -11.17 27.65 -25.36
CA LEU A 193 -10.86 27.07 -24.06
C LEU A 193 -11.67 25.79 -23.82
N GLY A 194 -12.93 25.72 -24.25
CA GLY A 194 -13.76 24.54 -24.00
C GLY A 194 -13.59 23.99 -22.59
N ALA A 195 -13.31 22.69 -22.45
CA ALA A 195 -13.04 22.03 -21.16
C ALA A 195 -11.52 21.96 -20.78
N TRP A 196 -10.65 22.73 -21.42
CA TRP A 196 -9.20 22.72 -21.07
C TRP A 196 -8.91 23.16 -19.64
N PRO A 197 -9.59 24.17 -19.05
CA PRO A 197 -9.38 24.51 -17.64
C PRO A 197 -9.68 23.33 -16.72
N ALA A 198 -10.77 22.60 -16.93
CA ALA A 198 -11.09 21.41 -16.17
C ALA A 198 -10.09 20.29 -16.42
N CYS A 199 -9.56 20.14 -17.63
CA CYS A 199 -8.52 19.15 -17.96
C CYS A 199 -7.23 19.42 -17.19
N LEU A 200 -6.80 20.68 -17.13
CA LEU A 200 -5.61 21.07 -16.36
C LEU A 200 -5.84 20.92 -14.85
N LEU A 201 -7.04 21.21 -14.36
CA LEU A 201 -7.40 21.00 -12.96
C LEU A 201 -7.46 19.51 -12.60
N LEU A 202 -7.91 18.64 -13.52
CA LEU A 202 -7.86 17.19 -13.32
C LEU A 202 -6.42 16.69 -13.26
N LEU A 203 -5.54 17.20 -14.12
CA LEU A 203 -4.11 16.88 -14.09
C LEU A 203 -3.48 17.32 -12.76
N ALA A 204 -3.80 18.54 -12.30
CA ALA A 204 -3.30 19.05 -11.01
C ALA A 204 -3.86 18.24 -9.83
N PHE A 205 -5.12 17.83 -9.88
CA PHE A 205 -5.74 16.98 -8.86
C PHE A 205 -5.09 15.58 -8.83
N SER A 206 -4.93 14.93 -10.00
CA SER A 206 -4.21 13.65 -10.09
C SER A 206 -2.75 13.77 -9.65
N TRP A 207 -2.08 14.89 -9.95
CA TRP A 207 -0.74 15.15 -9.45
C TRP A 207 -0.71 15.26 -7.91
N THR A 208 -1.69 15.94 -7.32
CA THR A 208 -1.81 16.05 -5.86
C THR A 208 -2.03 14.69 -5.22
N GLU A 209 -2.88 13.85 -5.81
CA GLU A 209 -3.20 12.50 -5.32
C GLU A 209 -1.99 11.55 -5.43
N LEU A 210 -1.31 11.51 -6.60
CA LEU A 210 -0.35 10.46 -6.95
C LEU A 210 1.12 10.84 -6.74
N VAL A 211 1.44 12.15 -6.70
CA VAL A 211 2.83 12.63 -6.69
C VAL A 211 3.16 13.41 -5.44
N TYR A 212 2.19 14.19 -4.91
CA TYR A 212 2.45 15.06 -3.76
C TYR A 212 2.51 14.26 -2.45
N PRO A 213 3.64 14.28 -1.69
CA PRO A 213 3.83 13.39 -0.54
C PRO A 213 2.89 13.67 0.63
N ASN A 214 2.44 14.92 0.77
CA ASN A 214 1.57 15.35 1.85
C ASN A 214 0.08 15.39 1.44
N ALA A 215 -0.33 14.60 0.44
CA ALA A 215 -1.71 14.54 -0.04
C ALA A 215 -2.73 14.17 1.05
N ALA A 216 -2.32 13.33 2.02
CA ALA A 216 -3.17 12.94 3.14
C ALA A 216 -3.15 13.91 4.33
N SER A 217 -2.32 14.96 4.31
CA SER A 217 -2.23 15.95 5.40
C SER A 217 -3.49 16.80 5.49
N PRO A 218 -4.19 16.85 6.65
CA PRO A 218 -5.44 17.58 6.80
C PRO A 218 -5.33 19.07 6.46
N ILE A 219 -4.25 19.73 6.88
CA ILE A 219 -4.04 21.16 6.60
C ILE A 219 -3.84 21.43 5.11
N HIS A 220 -3.11 20.55 4.41
CA HIS A 220 -2.91 20.72 2.96
C HIS A 220 -4.21 20.51 2.18
N ILE A 221 -5.03 19.53 2.58
CA ILE A 221 -6.36 19.31 2.00
C ILE A 221 -7.23 20.55 2.17
N ALA A 222 -7.25 21.14 3.37
CA ALA A 222 -8.01 22.36 3.65
C ALA A 222 -7.53 23.54 2.80
N CYS A 223 -6.20 23.76 2.72
CA CYS A 223 -5.62 24.83 1.91
C CYS A 223 -5.94 24.65 0.41
N LEU A 224 -5.84 23.41 -0.11
CA LEU A 224 -6.19 23.11 -1.49
C LEU A 224 -7.69 23.31 -1.76
N ALA A 225 -8.56 22.91 -0.84
CA ALA A 225 -10.00 23.15 -0.94
C ALA A 225 -10.35 24.64 -0.96
N ILE A 226 -9.67 25.45 -0.15
CA ILE A 226 -9.85 26.91 -0.14
C ILE A 226 -9.35 27.52 -1.46
N ALA A 227 -8.15 27.16 -1.92
CA ALA A 227 -7.57 27.65 -3.16
C ALA A 227 -8.45 27.28 -4.37
N TYR A 228 -8.91 26.03 -4.42
CA TYR A 228 -9.83 25.57 -5.46
C TYR A 228 -11.18 26.30 -5.41
N SER A 229 -11.70 26.58 -4.22
CA SER A 229 -12.94 27.36 -4.03
C SER A 229 -12.81 28.76 -4.59
N ALA A 230 -11.70 29.44 -4.25
CA ALA A 230 -11.43 30.80 -4.76
C ALA A 230 -11.35 30.81 -6.31
N LEU A 231 -10.65 29.83 -6.90
CA LEU A 231 -10.57 29.67 -8.35
C LEU A 231 -11.95 29.44 -8.98
N THR A 232 -12.74 28.54 -8.41
CA THR A 232 -14.06 28.17 -8.94
C THR A 232 -15.04 29.33 -8.84
N TRP A 233 -15.10 30.05 -7.72
CA TRP A 233 -15.97 31.23 -7.60
C TRP A 233 -15.50 32.38 -8.49
N THR A 234 -14.19 32.56 -8.68
CA THR A 234 -13.67 33.53 -9.64
C THR A 234 -14.16 33.20 -11.06
N GLY A 235 -14.07 31.94 -11.48
CA GLY A 235 -14.58 31.49 -12.77
C GLY A 235 -16.09 31.72 -12.92
N MET A 236 -16.87 31.39 -11.89
CA MET A 236 -18.31 31.64 -11.85
C MET A 236 -18.66 33.14 -11.91
N PHE A 237 -17.86 33.96 -11.23
CA PHE A 237 -18.05 35.43 -11.26
C PHE A 237 -17.74 36.02 -12.63
N LEU A 238 -16.66 35.59 -13.27
CA LEU A 238 -16.22 36.14 -14.57
C LEU A 238 -17.12 35.70 -15.71
N PHE A 239 -17.43 34.41 -15.82
CA PHE A 239 -18.07 33.79 -16.99
C PHE A 239 -19.53 33.37 -16.76
N GLY A 240 -19.98 33.44 -15.52
CA GLY A 240 -21.28 32.91 -15.12
C GLY A 240 -21.23 31.48 -14.60
N ARG A 241 -22.08 31.21 -13.61
CA ARG A 241 -22.09 29.93 -12.88
C ARG A 241 -22.24 28.72 -13.80
N ASP A 242 -23.25 28.72 -14.63
CA ASP A 242 -23.58 27.54 -15.46
C ASP A 242 -22.51 27.28 -16.55
N VAL A 243 -21.92 28.33 -17.10
CA VAL A 243 -20.87 28.26 -18.10
C VAL A 243 -19.58 27.67 -17.46
N TRP A 244 -19.22 28.14 -16.26
CA TRP A 244 -18.06 27.64 -15.56
C TRP A 244 -18.23 26.19 -15.11
N LEU A 245 -19.38 25.81 -14.55
CA LEU A 245 -19.69 24.45 -14.14
C LEU A 245 -19.65 23.46 -15.32
N GLN A 246 -20.03 23.88 -16.53
CA GLN A 246 -20.01 23.03 -17.71
C GLN A 246 -18.62 22.89 -18.37
N ASN A 247 -17.70 23.83 -18.14
CA ASN A 247 -16.41 23.87 -18.86
C ASN A 247 -15.19 23.91 -17.94
N GLY A 248 -15.25 24.57 -16.79
CA GLY A 248 -14.09 24.86 -15.94
C GLY A 248 -14.05 24.08 -14.63
N GLU A 249 -15.22 23.72 -14.06
CA GLU A 249 -15.28 23.02 -12.78
C GLU A 249 -15.07 21.52 -12.99
N VAL A 250 -13.90 21.04 -12.53
CA VAL A 250 -13.40 19.68 -12.84
C VAL A 250 -14.34 18.57 -12.34
N PHE A 251 -14.89 18.70 -11.14
CA PHE A 251 -15.69 17.63 -10.53
C PHE A 251 -17.08 17.50 -11.13
N THR A 252 -17.66 18.61 -11.60
CA THR A 252 -18.88 18.56 -12.41
C THR A 252 -18.65 17.80 -13.71
N LEU A 253 -17.47 17.97 -14.34
CA LEU A 253 -17.14 17.22 -15.54
C LEU A 253 -16.84 15.76 -15.25
N VAL A 254 -16.11 15.43 -14.16
CA VAL A 254 -15.80 14.03 -13.80
C VAL A 254 -17.09 13.27 -13.51
N PHE A 255 -17.87 13.74 -12.51
CA PHE A 255 -19.08 13.04 -12.10
C PHE A 255 -20.16 13.05 -13.20
N GLY A 256 -20.30 14.16 -13.93
CA GLY A 256 -21.18 14.24 -15.08
C GLY A 256 -20.77 13.30 -16.23
N THR A 257 -19.47 13.06 -16.43
CA THR A 257 -18.98 12.10 -17.42
C THR A 257 -19.31 10.66 -17.01
N PHE A 258 -19.10 10.28 -15.75
CA PHE A 258 -19.51 8.98 -15.22
C PHE A 258 -21.04 8.80 -15.22
N ALA A 259 -21.80 9.83 -14.88
CA ALA A 259 -23.25 9.81 -14.88
C ALA A 259 -23.88 9.60 -16.27
N ARG A 260 -23.12 9.80 -17.37
CA ARG A 260 -23.60 9.40 -18.71
C ARG A 260 -23.83 7.89 -18.83
N PHE A 261 -23.12 7.08 -18.00
CA PHE A 261 -23.36 5.64 -17.92
C PHE A 261 -24.58 5.30 -17.06
N ALA A 262 -24.97 6.14 -16.12
CA ALA A 262 -26.04 5.88 -15.17
C ALA A 262 -27.42 5.68 -15.81
N PRO A 263 -28.30 4.90 -15.13
CA PRO A 263 -29.66 4.66 -15.59
C PRO A 263 -30.61 5.83 -15.33
N SER A 264 -30.23 6.87 -14.60
CA SER A 264 -31.06 8.03 -14.33
C SER A 264 -30.45 9.31 -14.94
N GLU A 265 -31.34 10.23 -15.37
CA GLU A 265 -30.97 11.54 -15.87
C GLU A 265 -31.97 12.58 -15.36
N ALA A 266 -31.48 13.64 -14.75
CA ALA A 266 -32.28 14.80 -14.39
C ALA A 266 -32.31 15.79 -15.57
N ARG A 267 -33.47 15.99 -16.22
CA ARG A 267 -33.65 16.90 -17.34
C ARG A 267 -34.92 17.66 -17.20
N ASP A 268 -34.86 18.97 -17.37
CA ASP A 268 -36.05 19.88 -17.33
C ASP A 268 -36.91 19.69 -16.06
N GLY A 269 -36.27 19.48 -14.91
CA GLY A 269 -36.96 19.25 -13.63
C GLY A 269 -37.64 17.88 -13.50
N ARG A 270 -37.38 16.96 -14.42
CA ARG A 270 -37.90 15.58 -14.42
C ARG A 270 -36.78 14.60 -14.22
N LEU A 271 -37.06 13.49 -13.53
CA LEU A 271 -36.18 12.36 -13.41
C LEU A 271 -36.57 11.30 -14.45
N LEU A 272 -35.69 11.09 -15.41
CA LEU A 272 -35.88 10.14 -16.50
C LEU A 272 -35.06 8.88 -16.23
N LEU A 273 -35.64 7.70 -16.43
CA LEU A 273 -34.93 6.44 -16.48
C LEU A 273 -34.58 6.09 -17.92
N ARG A 274 -33.34 5.60 -18.08
CA ARG A 274 -32.78 5.13 -19.35
C ARG A 274 -31.94 3.87 -19.12
N PRO A 275 -31.70 3.03 -20.13
CA PRO A 275 -30.76 1.92 -20.02
C PRO A 275 -29.35 2.40 -19.65
N PHE A 276 -28.60 1.59 -18.91
CA PHE A 276 -27.20 1.86 -18.62
C PHE A 276 -26.40 2.17 -19.89
N GLY A 277 -25.59 3.21 -19.84
CA GLY A 277 -24.76 3.66 -20.95
C GLY A 277 -25.48 4.39 -22.08
N ALA A 278 -26.79 4.59 -22.01
CA ALA A 278 -27.53 5.31 -23.04
C ALA A 278 -27.01 6.74 -23.25
N GLY A 279 -26.55 7.42 -22.19
CA GLY A 279 -25.96 8.76 -22.31
C GLY A 279 -24.58 8.81 -22.98
N LEU A 280 -23.94 7.65 -23.21
CA LEU A 280 -22.68 7.56 -23.95
C LEU A 280 -22.90 7.56 -25.49
N LEU A 281 -24.11 7.30 -25.91
CA LEU A 281 -24.51 7.20 -27.33
C LEU A 281 -25.04 8.54 -27.91
N ASP A 282 -24.82 9.66 -27.23
CA ASP A 282 -25.18 10.98 -27.77
C ASP A 282 -24.62 11.12 -29.19
N PRO A 283 -25.46 11.45 -30.20
CA PRO A 283 -24.98 11.58 -31.57
C PRO A 283 -24.01 12.75 -31.79
N LYS A 284 -24.02 13.76 -30.90
CA LYS A 284 -23.09 14.89 -30.99
C LYS A 284 -21.67 14.49 -30.55
N PRO A 285 -20.67 14.70 -31.39
CA PRO A 285 -19.28 14.46 -30.96
C PRO A 285 -18.90 15.47 -29.89
N VAL A 286 -18.11 15.00 -28.92
CA VAL A 286 -17.58 15.85 -27.85
C VAL A 286 -16.55 16.85 -28.35
N SER A 287 -16.24 17.88 -27.56
CA SER A 287 -15.14 18.79 -27.88
C SER A 287 -13.79 18.07 -27.77
N THR A 288 -12.76 18.60 -28.43
CA THR A 288 -11.41 18.06 -28.35
C THR A 288 -10.87 18.08 -26.92
N SER A 289 -11.19 19.13 -26.17
CA SER A 289 -10.79 19.24 -24.75
C SER A 289 -11.50 18.21 -23.86
N LEU A 290 -12.78 17.91 -24.10
CA LEU A 290 -13.49 16.87 -23.36
C LEU A 290 -13.00 15.45 -23.73
N MET A 291 -12.59 15.23 -24.98
CA MET A 291 -11.90 14.00 -25.40
C MET A 291 -10.59 13.84 -24.63
N ALA A 292 -9.74 14.87 -24.57
CA ALA A 292 -8.48 14.86 -23.86
C ALA A 292 -8.67 14.65 -22.34
N PHE A 293 -9.71 15.27 -21.78
CA PHE A 293 -10.14 15.08 -20.39
C PHE A 293 -10.55 13.63 -20.08
N THR A 294 -11.35 13.02 -20.97
CA THR A 294 -11.78 11.62 -20.81
C THR A 294 -10.58 10.66 -20.85
N LEU A 295 -9.60 10.92 -21.74
CA LEU A 295 -8.38 10.11 -21.81
C LEU A 295 -7.47 10.34 -20.59
N LEU A 296 -7.40 11.55 -20.03
CA LEU A 296 -6.69 11.82 -18.79
C LEU A 296 -7.32 11.05 -17.61
N LEU A 297 -8.65 11.06 -17.51
CA LEU A 297 -9.36 10.32 -16.47
C LEU A 297 -9.08 8.81 -16.53
N LEU A 298 -8.95 8.24 -17.73
CA LEU A 298 -8.59 6.84 -17.92
C LEU A 298 -7.11 6.59 -17.62
N ALA A 299 -6.22 7.49 -18.06
CA ALA A 299 -4.79 7.37 -17.90
C ALA A 299 -4.36 7.53 -16.42
N SER A 300 -4.98 8.43 -15.66
CA SER A 300 -4.62 8.69 -14.25
C SER A 300 -4.81 7.46 -13.36
N VAL A 301 -5.92 6.74 -13.52
CA VAL A 301 -6.20 5.52 -12.72
C VAL A 301 -5.22 4.39 -13.07
N LEU A 302 -4.87 4.22 -14.36
CA LEU A 302 -3.89 3.21 -14.74
C LEU A 302 -2.47 3.61 -14.32
N TYR A 303 -2.14 4.90 -14.36
CA TYR A 303 -0.86 5.41 -13.88
C TYR A 303 -0.69 5.20 -12.37
N ASP A 304 -1.75 5.36 -11.57
CA ASP A 304 -1.76 5.04 -10.15
C ASP A 304 -1.34 3.58 -9.89
N GLY A 305 -1.93 2.64 -10.61
CA GLY A 305 -1.49 1.24 -10.54
C GLY A 305 -0.06 1.03 -11.02
N PHE A 306 0.36 1.72 -12.11
CA PHE A 306 1.69 1.55 -12.71
C PHE A 306 2.83 2.04 -11.81
N ILE A 307 2.67 3.13 -11.08
CA ILE A 307 3.70 3.63 -10.15
C ILE A 307 3.95 2.69 -8.95
N GLY A 308 3.08 1.71 -8.72
CA GLY A 308 3.27 0.66 -7.72
C GLY A 308 3.98 -0.60 -8.23
N THR A 309 4.37 -0.65 -9.52
CA THR A 309 5.00 -1.83 -10.13
C THR A 309 6.53 -1.79 -10.09
N GLY A 310 7.16 -2.96 -10.17
CA GLY A 310 8.62 -3.08 -10.24
C GLY A 310 9.22 -2.42 -11.49
N GLU A 311 8.48 -2.40 -12.61
CA GLU A 311 8.89 -1.72 -13.84
C GLU A 311 9.01 -0.20 -13.64
N TRP A 312 8.11 0.39 -12.85
CA TRP A 312 8.22 1.80 -12.48
C TRP A 312 9.46 2.06 -11.64
N GLU A 313 9.77 1.22 -10.66
CA GLU A 313 10.97 1.37 -9.82
C GLU A 313 12.25 1.36 -10.66
N VAL A 314 12.35 0.45 -11.63
CA VAL A 314 13.48 0.40 -12.58
C VAL A 314 13.54 1.66 -13.42
N LEU A 315 12.41 2.13 -13.95
CA LEU A 315 12.34 3.34 -14.77
C LEU A 315 12.69 4.59 -13.94
N GLU A 316 12.14 4.72 -12.74
CA GLU A 316 12.44 5.82 -11.82
C GLU A 316 13.91 5.83 -11.44
N GLY A 317 14.50 4.68 -11.13
CA GLY A 317 15.92 4.52 -10.85
C GLY A 317 16.81 4.94 -12.02
N ALA A 318 16.43 4.57 -13.24
CA ALA A 318 17.15 4.97 -14.46
C ALA A 318 17.06 6.49 -14.72
N LEU A 319 15.89 7.10 -14.50
CA LEU A 319 15.69 8.54 -14.63
C LEU A 319 16.53 9.32 -13.61
N ARG A 320 16.54 8.88 -12.34
CA ARG A 320 17.36 9.47 -11.27
C ARG A 320 18.86 9.30 -11.52
N GLY A 321 19.27 8.14 -12.02
CA GLY A 321 20.68 7.88 -12.39
C GLY A 321 21.16 8.74 -13.55
N ARG A 322 20.28 9.08 -14.48
CA ARG A 322 20.62 9.92 -15.66
C ARG A 322 20.68 11.40 -15.32
N TRP A 323 19.89 11.88 -14.37
CA TRP A 323 19.77 13.29 -13.97
C TRP A 323 19.90 13.43 -12.44
N SER A 324 21.11 13.49 -11.94
CA SER A 324 21.45 13.49 -10.50
C SER A 324 20.97 14.74 -9.71
N GLY A 325 20.33 15.72 -10.35
CA GLY A 325 19.79 16.93 -9.73
C GLY A 325 18.27 17.04 -9.71
N LEU A 326 17.55 15.98 -10.13
CA LEU A 326 16.08 16.01 -10.12
C LEU A 326 15.53 15.97 -8.70
N SER A 327 14.50 16.79 -8.44
CA SER A 327 13.73 16.70 -7.20
C SER A 327 13.06 15.32 -7.09
N GLU A 328 12.75 14.91 -5.87
CA GLU A 328 12.12 13.62 -5.58
C GLU A 328 10.81 13.39 -6.36
N PHE A 329 10.08 14.47 -6.67
CA PHE A 329 8.79 14.43 -7.37
C PHE A 329 8.90 14.47 -8.89
N ALA A 330 10.06 14.85 -9.44
CA ALA A 330 10.22 15.08 -10.86
C ALA A 330 9.97 13.83 -11.71
N PRO A 331 10.48 12.63 -11.39
CA PRO A 331 10.20 11.43 -12.17
C PRO A 331 8.72 11.11 -12.26
N LYS A 332 8.00 11.13 -11.13
CA LYS A 332 6.55 10.88 -11.08
C LYS A 332 5.75 11.95 -11.80
N SER A 333 6.16 13.23 -11.70
CA SER A 333 5.49 14.34 -12.41
C SER A 333 5.64 14.21 -13.92
N VAL A 334 6.85 13.93 -14.38
CA VAL A 334 7.13 13.69 -15.81
C VAL A 334 6.41 12.43 -16.29
N GLY A 335 6.42 11.38 -15.47
CA GLY A 335 5.71 10.12 -15.72
C GLY A 335 4.22 10.32 -15.93
N LEU A 336 3.53 11.04 -15.04
CA LEU A 336 2.09 11.32 -15.16
C LEU A 336 1.77 12.04 -16.49
N LEU A 337 2.52 13.08 -16.82
CA LEU A 337 2.32 13.83 -18.06
C LEU A 337 2.62 12.96 -19.28
N ALA A 338 3.75 12.24 -19.27
CA ALA A 338 4.15 11.37 -20.37
C ALA A 338 3.13 10.24 -20.60
N PHE A 339 2.61 9.67 -19.53
CA PHE A 339 1.62 8.60 -19.59
C PHE A 339 0.30 9.08 -20.22
N TRP A 340 -0.20 10.25 -19.81
CA TRP A 340 -1.35 10.88 -20.45
C TRP A 340 -1.13 11.17 -21.93
N LEU A 341 0.03 11.76 -22.30
CA LEU A 341 0.37 12.05 -23.69
C LEU A 341 0.52 10.78 -24.53
N LEU A 342 1.06 9.70 -23.95
CA LEU A 342 1.13 8.39 -24.59
C LEU A 342 -0.28 7.83 -24.88
N PHE A 343 -1.20 7.92 -23.91
CA PHE A 343 -2.59 7.51 -24.09
C PHE A 343 -3.28 8.32 -25.19
N LEU A 344 -3.11 9.63 -25.18
CA LEU A 344 -3.67 10.53 -26.19
C LEU A 344 -3.09 10.21 -27.58
N GLY A 345 -1.78 10.00 -27.67
CA GLY A 345 -1.10 9.65 -28.92
C GLY A 345 -1.52 8.28 -29.45
N ALA A 346 -1.57 7.26 -28.61
CA ALA A 346 -2.02 5.92 -28.99
C ALA A 346 -3.47 5.93 -29.48
N TYR A 347 -4.36 6.62 -28.74
CA TYR A 347 -5.76 6.75 -29.12
C TYR A 347 -5.93 7.47 -30.46
N LEU A 348 -5.29 8.61 -30.66
CA LEU A 348 -5.35 9.36 -31.94
C LEU A 348 -4.70 8.57 -33.09
N GLY A 349 -3.63 7.80 -32.81
CA GLY A 349 -3.02 6.90 -33.80
C GLY A 349 -4.00 5.82 -34.26
N ILE A 350 -4.73 5.20 -33.33
CA ILE A 350 -5.80 4.24 -33.67
C ILE A 350 -6.93 4.92 -34.43
N CYS A 351 -7.34 6.12 -34.03
CA CYS A 351 -8.36 6.90 -34.77
C CYS A 351 -7.91 7.26 -36.19
N ALA A 352 -6.62 7.50 -36.40
CA ALA A 352 -6.05 7.69 -37.75
C ALA A 352 -6.14 6.41 -38.60
N VAL A 353 -5.86 5.26 -38.00
CA VAL A 353 -6.03 3.96 -38.70
C VAL A 353 -7.52 3.72 -39.03
N MET A 354 -8.43 4.00 -38.08
CA MET A 354 -9.88 3.90 -38.30
C MET A 354 -10.35 4.82 -39.45
N SER A 355 -9.88 6.08 -39.48
CA SER A 355 -10.18 7.03 -40.55
C SER A 355 -9.63 6.55 -41.90
N TRP A 356 -8.42 6.01 -41.91
CA TRP A 356 -7.79 5.45 -43.13
C TRP A 356 -8.62 4.25 -43.66
N VAL A 357 -9.06 3.33 -42.81
CA VAL A 357 -9.96 2.22 -43.20
C VAL A 357 -11.26 2.74 -43.77
N ALA A 358 -11.74 3.89 -43.29
CA ALA A 358 -12.95 4.56 -43.81
C ALA A 358 -12.68 5.48 -45.02
N SER A 359 -11.52 5.32 -45.69
CA SER A 359 -11.12 6.13 -46.86
C SER A 359 -10.91 7.63 -46.55
N GLY A 360 -10.52 7.94 -45.31
CA GLY A 360 -10.12 9.28 -44.85
C GLY A 360 -11.27 10.21 -44.41
N SER A 361 -12.49 9.74 -44.42
CA SER A 361 -13.67 10.50 -43.94
C SER A 361 -14.56 9.62 -43.02
N PRO A 362 -14.83 10.09 -41.80
CA PRO A 362 -14.45 11.33 -41.10
C PRO A 362 -12.95 11.40 -40.76
N THR A 363 -12.48 12.60 -40.45
CA THR A 363 -11.07 12.86 -40.08
C THR A 363 -10.70 12.13 -38.77
N PRO A 364 -9.42 11.86 -38.51
CA PRO A 364 -8.97 11.20 -37.27
C PRO A 364 -9.49 11.88 -35.98
N LEU A 365 -9.50 13.20 -35.97
CA LEU A 365 -9.98 13.98 -34.82
C LEU A 365 -11.49 13.85 -34.64
N GLU A 366 -12.25 13.83 -35.71
CA GLU A 366 -13.72 13.60 -35.65
C GLU A 366 -14.05 12.19 -35.18
N VAL A 367 -13.29 11.18 -35.61
CA VAL A 367 -13.38 9.81 -35.10
C VAL A 367 -13.08 9.81 -33.59
N GLY A 368 -11.97 10.41 -33.16
CA GLY A 368 -11.59 10.47 -31.76
C GLY A 368 -12.65 11.14 -30.89
N ARG A 369 -13.17 12.28 -31.31
CA ARG A 369 -14.26 12.99 -30.62
C ARG A 369 -15.57 12.18 -30.58
N GLY A 370 -15.82 11.36 -31.60
CA GLY A 370 -16.98 10.49 -31.69
C GLY A 370 -16.91 9.28 -30.77
N PHE A 371 -15.75 8.71 -30.56
CA PHE A 371 -15.56 7.48 -29.78
C PHE A 371 -15.13 7.71 -28.33
N ALA A 372 -14.69 8.90 -27.94
CA ALA A 372 -14.15 9.15 -26.60
C ALA A 372 -15.05 8.66 -25.46
N LEU A 373 -16.35 8.92 -25.53
CA LEU A 373 -17.31 8.51 -24.50
C LEU A 373 -17.52 6.99 -24.43
N THR A 374 -17.22 6.24 -25.49
CA THR A 374 -17.35 4.77 -25.47
C THR A 374 -16.32 4.10 -24.58
N LEU A 375 -15.27 4.84 -24.15
CA LEU A 375 -14.24 4.37 -23.24
C LEU A 375 -14.64 4.49 -21.75
N ILE A 376 -15.72 5.21 -21.43
CA ILE A 376 -16.15 5.44 -20.03
C ILE A 376 -16.40 4.14 -19.26
N PRO A 377 -17.02 3.06 -19.82
CA PRO A 377 -17.17 1.81 -19.10
C PRO A 377 -15.83 1.19 -18.69
N ILE A 378 -14.76 1.40 -19.47
CA ILE A 378 -13.41 0.98 -19.12
C ILE A 378 -12.92 1.79 -17.92
N ALA A 379 -13.07 3.11 -17.93
CA ALA A 379 -12.68 3.97 -16.81
C ALA A 379 -13.42 3.57 -15.52
N ILE A 380 -14.72 3.28 -15.58
CA ILE A 380 -15.50 2.80 -14.45
C ILE A 380 -14.99 1.44 -13.98
N GLY A 381 -14.71 0.52 -14.89
CA GLY A 381 -14.19 -0.82 -14.58
C GLY A 381 -12.83 -0.75 -13.85
N TYR A 382 -11.90 0.07 -14.32
CA TYR A 382 -10.61 0.28 -13.64
C TYR A 382 -10.75 0.99 -12.30
N HIS A 383 -11.62 1.99 -12.22
CA HIS A 383 -11.90 2.68 -10.96
C HIS A 383 -12.48 1.72 -9.90
N LEU A 384 -13.39 0.81 -10.30
CA LEU A 384 -13.88 -0.25 -9.44
C LEU A 384 -12.78 -1.23 -9.04
N ALA A 385 -11.98 -1.67 -10.00
CA ALA A 385 -10.91 -2.63 -9.76
C ALA A 385 -9.88 -2.10 -8.75
N HIS A 386 -9.56 -0.81 -8.84
CA HIS A 386 -8.52 -0.19 -8.04
C HIS A 386 -9.03 0.30 -6.68
N TYR A 387 -10.17 0.99 -6.64
CA TYR A 387 -10.62 1.71 -5.45
C TYR A 387 -11.76 1.07 -4.65
N LEU A 388 -12.44 0.01 -5.14
CA LEU A 388 -13.59 -0.54 -4.42
C LEU A 388 -13.20 -1.10 -3.06
N VAL A 389 -12.12 -1.87 -2.98
CA VAL A 389 -11.62 -2.43 -1.71
C VAL A 389 -11.16 -1.32 -0.77
N PHE A 390 -10.51 -0.30 -1.32
CA PHE A 390 -10.11 0.90 -0.58
C PHE A 390 -11.33 1.61 0.03
N LEU A 391 -12.40 1.80 -0.75
CA LEU A 391 -13.65 2.37 -0.26
C LEU A 391 -14.31 1.50 0.82
N VAL A 392 -14.39 0.18 0.61
CA VAL A 392 -15.09 -0.73 1.53
C VAL A 392 -14.32 -0.90 2.86
N VAL A 393 -12.99 -0.89 2.83
CA VAL A 393 -12.16 -1.04 4.04
C VAL A 393 -11.88 0.31 4.68
N GLN A 394 -11.22 1.21 3.96
CA GLN A 394 -10.79 2.50 4.51
C GLN A 394 -11.97 3.48 4.67
N GLY A 395 -13.00 3.36 3.86
CA GLY A 395 -14.21 4.17 3.97
C GLY A 395 -14.94 4.01 5.30
N GLN A 396 -14.75 2.90 6.01
CA GLN A 396 -15.30 2.68 7.34
C GLN A 396 -14.79 3.69 8.38
N TYR A 397 -13.60 4.29 8.17
CA TYR A 397 -13.10 5.34 9.06
C TYR A 397 -14.05 6.54 9.17
N ILE A 398 -14.93 6.75 8.18
CA ILE A 398 -15.93 7.83 8.26
C ILE A 398 -16.87 7.65 9.45
N ILE A 399 -17.14 6.42 9.89
CA ILE A 399 -18.08 6.11 10.97
C ILE A 399 -17.63 6.70 12.31
N PRO A 400 -16.40 6.42 12.82
CA PRO A 400 -15.92 7.06 14.04
C PRO A 400 -15.64 8.57 13.82
N LEU A 401 -15.17 8.97 12.62
CA LEU A 401 -14.85 10.37 12.32
C LEU A 401 -16.08 11.29 12.22
N LEU A 402 -17.28 10.76 11.95
CA LEU A 402 -18.52 11.54 12.09
C LEU A 402 -18.82 11.86 13.56
N SER A 403 -18.37 11.05 14.51
CA SER A 403 -18.47 11.34 15.94
C SER A 403 -17.39 12.29 16.43
N ASP A 404 -16.20 12.26 15.82
CA ASP A 404 -15.07 13.12 16.17
C ASP A 404 -14.35 13.65 14.94
N PRO A 405 -14.95 14.61 14.21
CA PRO A 405 -14.39 15.09 12.96
C PRO A 405 -13.06 15.85 13.11
N PHE A 406 -12.75 16.34 14.32
CA PHE A 406 -11.55 17.12 14.61
C PHE A 406 -10.47 16.33 15.35
N GLY A 407 -10.69 15.09 15.73
CA GLY A 407 -9.74 14.29 16.51
C GLY A 407 -9.58 14.74 17.96
N ARG A 408 -10.60 15.35 18.56
CA ARG A 408 -10.57 15.92 19.93
C ARG A 408 -11.13 15.02 21.01
N GLY A 409 -11.43 13.76 20.68
CA GLY A 409 -12.01 12.81 21.62
C GLY A 409 -13.53 12.96 21.79
N TRP A 410 -14.21 13.62 20.85
CA TRP A 410 -15.66 13.77 20.89
C TRP A 410 -16.40 12.46 20.54
N ASN A 411 -17.65 12.38 20.95
CA ASN A 411 -18.53 11.27 20.58
C ASN A 411 -19.93 11.81 20.25
N LEU A 412 -20.01 12.64 19.19
CA LEU A 412 -21.21 13.42 18.82
C LEU A 412 -22.40 12.54 18.43
N VAL A 413 -22.16 11.43 17.74
CA VAL A 413 -23.21 10.52 17.25
C VAL A 413 -23.11 9.10 17.84
N GLY A 414 -22.27 8.90 18.86
CA GLY A 414 -22.15 7.62 19.56
C GLY A 414 -21.28 6.56 18.85
N THR A 415 -20.62 6.90 17.75
CA THR A 415 -19.85 5.96 16.92
C THR A 415 -18.33 6.04 17.08
N ALA A 416 -17.81 6.87 18.01
CA ALA A 416 -16.36 7.04 18.20
C ALA A 416 -15.62 5.72 18.53
N GLY A 417 -16.31 4.73 19.14
CA GLY A 417 -15.75 3.42 19.44
C GLY A 417 -15.81 2.41 18.29
N TYR A 418 -16.28 2.79 17.09
CA TYR A 418 -16.34 1.89 15.94
C TYR A 418 -14.94 1.47 15.50
N ARG A 419 -14.76 0.19 15.24
CA ARG A 419 -13.51 -0.38 14.74
C ARG A 419 -13.65 -0.77 13.29
N VAL A 420 -12.67 -0.36 12.50
CA VAL A 420 -12.58 -0.73 11.09
C VAL A 420 -12.36 -2.24 10.97
N ASP A 421 -13.23 -2.91 10.23
CA ASP A 421 -13.08 -4.33 9.90
C ASP A 421 -12.33 -4.45 8.58
N ILE A 422 -11.04 -4.77 8.66
CA ILE A 422 -10.18 -4.98 7.48
C ILE A 422 -10.49 -6.29 6.75
N ALA A 423 -11.20 -7.22 7.40
CA ALA A 423 -11.54 -8.51 6.83
C ALA A 423 -12.87 -8.50 6.04
N VAL A 424 -13.57 -7.37 6.01
CA VAL A 424 -14.85 -7.20 5.28
C VAL A 424 -14.74 -7.50 3.79
N ALA A 425 -13.55 -7.26 3.20
CA ALA A 425 -13.25 -7.58 1.80
C ALA A 425 -12.01 -8.47 1.74
N GLY A 426 -12.19 -9.76 1.63
CA GLY A 426 -11.08 -10.72 1.47
C GLY A 426 -10.38 -10.58 0.12
N THR A 427 -9.13 -11.04 0.02
CA THR A 427 -8.28 -10.97 -1.19
C THR A 427 -8.93 -11.65 -2.40
N ARG A 428 -9.65 -12.76 -2.19
CA ARG A 428 -10.43 -13.43 -3.24
C ARG A 428 -11.54 -12.53 -3.81
N PHE A 429 -12.30 -11.85 -2.94
CA PHE A 429 -13.33 -10.90 -3.36
C PHE A 429 -12.71 -9.75 -4.16
N ALA A 430 -11.59 -9.18 -3.66
CA ALA A 430 -10.87 -8.11 -4.33
C ALA A 430 -10.45 -8.50 -5.76
N TRP A 431 -9.78 -9.65 -5.91
CA TRP A 431 -9.29 -10.12 -7.20
C TRP A 431 -10.42 -10.38 -8.22
N PHE A 432 -11.42 -11.18 -7.84
CA PHE A 432 -12.49 -11.52 -8.79
C PHE A 432 -13.39 -10.33 -9.12
N THR A 433 -13.55 -9.40 -8.19
CA THR A 433 -14.29 -8.14 -8.47
C THR A 433 -13.48 -7.26 -9.43
N ALA A 434 -12.18 -7.10 -9.23
CA ALA A 434 -11.32 -6.35 -10.12
C ALA A 434 -11.29 -6.97 -11.54
N LEU A 435 -11.06 -8.27 -11.64
CA LEU A 435 -11.10 -9.01 -12.91
C LEU A 435 -12.45 -8.83 -13.62
N GLY A 436 -13.55 -9.07 -12.90
CA GLY A 436 -14.90 -8.93 -13.45
C GLY A 436 -15.21 -7.50 -13.91
N ALA A 437 -14.84 -6.50 -13.11
CA ALA A 437 -15.08 -5.09 -13.43
C ALA A 437 -14.31 -4.67 -14.70
N ILE A 438 -13.05 -5.06 -14.83
CA ILE A 438 -12.23 -4.76 -16.02
C ILE A 438 -12.81 -5.43 -17.26
N VAL A 439 -13.08 -6.74 -17.20
CA VAL A 439 -13.63 -7.48 -18.36
C VAL A 439 -14.99 -6.93 -18.78
N VAL A 440 -15.91 -6.74 -17.85
CA VAL A 440 -17.25 -6.18 -18.14
C VAL A 440 -17.14 -4.76 -18.71
N GLY A 441 -16.29 -3.92 -18.13
CA GLY A 441 -16.02 -2.58 -18.62
C GLY A 441 -15.57 -2.56 -20.09
N HIS A 442 -14.66 -3.45 -20.47
CA HIS A 442 -14.17 -3.59 -21.83
C HIS A 442 -15.24 -4.14 -22.79
N VAL A 443 -15.98 -5.19 -22.38
CA VAL A 443 -17.07 -5.76 -23.20
C VAL A 443 -18.14 -4.70 -23.48
N LEU A 444 -18.52 -3.90 -22.48
CA LEU A 444 -19.45 -2.78 -22.66
C LEU A 444 -18.87 -1.70 -23.57
N ALA A 445 -17.60 -1.36 -23.44
CA ALA A 445 -16.95 -0.39 -24.32
C ALA A 445 -16.94 -0.87 -25.79
N VAL A 446 -16.65 -2.16 -26.02
CA VAL A 446 -16.73 -2.77 -27.37
C VAL A 446 -18.17 -2.68 -27.92
N TYR A 447 -19.18 -2.95 -27.10
CA TYR A 447 -20.58 -2.81 -27.49
C TYR A 447 -20.94 -1.35 -27.89
N PHE A 448 -20.59 -0.35 -27.04
CA PHE A 448 -20.89 1.06 -27.34
C PHE A 448 -20.08 1.56 -28.53
N ALA A 449 -18.82 1.13 -28.67
CA ALA A 449 -18.02 1.43 -29.85
C ALA A 449 -18.62 0.83 -31.12
N HIS A 450 -19.16 -0.40 -31.06
CA HIS A 450 -19.86 -1.02 -32.20
C HIS A 450 -21.10 -0.24 -32.62
N VAL A 451 -21.93 0.15 -31.66
CA VAL A 451 -23.13 0.96 -31.92
C VAL A 451 -22.74 2.31 -32.53
N ARG A 452 -21.69 2.95 -31.99
CA ARG A 452 -21.17 4.25 -32.47
C ARG A 452 -20.61 4.15 -33.89
N ALA A 453 -19.81 3.12 -34.15
CA ALA A 453 -19.24 2.90 -35.49
C ALA A 453 -20.32 2.76 -36.56
N ARG A 454 -21.39 2.02 -36.25
CA ARG A 454 -22.53 1.86 -37.17
C ARG A 454 -23.29 3.12 -37.41
N ALA A 455 -23.32 4.03 -36.45
CA ALA A 455 -23.93 5.36 -36.63
C ALA A 455 -23.05 6.35 -37.41
N MET A 456 -21.72 6.13 -37.38
CA MET A 456 -20.74 7.07 -37.95
C MET A 456 -20.24 6.67 -39.33
N PHE A 457 -20.15 5.35 -39.60
CA PHE A 457 -19.59 4.81 -40.85
C PHE A 457 -20.64 4.05 -41.67
N ALA A 458 -20.65 4.29 -42.96
CA ALA A 458 -21.46 3.52 -43.94
C ALA A 458 -20.54 3.10 -45.10
N PRO A 459 -20.71 1.89 -45.66
CA PRO A 459 -21.62 0.80 -45.33
C PRO A 459 -21.18 -0.02 -44.09
N ALA A 460 -22.02 -0.95 -43.67
CA ALA A 460 -21.80 -1.77 -42.46
C ALA A 460 -20.46 -2.51 -42.42
N ARG A 461 -19.92 -2.94 -43.56
CA ARG A 461 -18.60 -3.59 -43.66
C ARG A 461 -17.46 -2.65 -43.29
N VAL A 462 -17.53 -1.39 -43.66
CA VAL A 462 -16.56 -0.34 -43.29
C VAL A 462 -16.65 -0.10 -41.79
N ALA A 463 -17.87 0.07 -41.27
CA ALA A 463 -18.10 0.21 -39.82
C ALA A 463 -17.50 -0.95 -39.01
N LEU A 464 -17.56 -2.18 -39.50
CA LEU A 464 -16.95 -3.33 -38.81
C LEU A 464 -15.40 -3.28 -38.93
N GLY A 465 -14.87 -3.00 -40.11
CA GLY A 465 -13.43 -2.88 -40.34
C GLY A 465 -12.76 -1.78 -39.52
N THR A 466 -13.42 -0.63 -39.33
CA THR A 466 -12.90 0.50 -38.53
C THR A 466 -12.77 0.13 -37.03
N GLN A 467 -13.51 -0.83 -36.51
CA GLN A 467 -13.46 -1.21 -35.10
C GLN A 467 -12.33 -2.16 -34.76
N VAL A 468 -11.76 -2.88 -35.74
CA VAL A 468 -10.67 -3.84 -35.51
C VAL A 468 -9.47 -3.20 -34.80
N PRO A 469 -8.93 -2.05 -35.26
CA PRO A 469 -7.83 -1.38 -34.58
C PRO A 469 -8.16 -0.97 -33.14
N LEU A 470 -9.37 -0.45 -32.90
CA LEU A 470 -9.81 -0.03 -31.58
C LEU A 470 -9.97 -1.24 -30.62
N THR A 471 -10.54 -2.35 -31.12
CA THR A 471 -10.64 -3.59 -30.35
C THR A 471 -9.26 -4.18 -30.03
N ALA A 472 -8.31 -4.13 -30.97
CA ALA A 472 -6.94 -4.55 -30.71
C ALA A 472 -6.30 -3.72 -29.59
N LEU A 473 -6.49 -2.39 -29.59
CA LEU A 473 -6.04 -1.54 -28.50
C LEU A 473 -6.71 -1.94 -27.16
N MET A 474 -8.01 -2.19 -27.16
CA MET A 474 -8.73 -2.60 -25.96
C MET A 474 -8.24 -3.93 -25.40
N VAL A 475 -7.92 -4.91 -26.26
CA VAL A 475 -7.36 -6.21 -25.88
C VAL A 475 -5.98 -6.03 -25.23
N VAL A 476 -5.09 -5.25 -25.85
CA VAL A 476 -3.77 -4.92 -25.30
C VAL A 476 -3.91 -4.19 -23.96
N TYR A 477 -4.82 -3.24 -23.89
CA TYR A 477 -5.08 -2.48 -22.66
C TYR A 477 -5.63 -3.36 -21.53
N THR A 478 -6.52 -4.33 -21.83
CA THR A 478 -7.00 -5.31 -20.86
C THR A 478 -5.85 -6.13 -20.29
N PHE A 479 -4.95 -6.60 -21.15
CA PHE A 479 -3.79 -7.39 -20.74
C PHE A 479 -2.86 -6.58 -19.81
N ILE A 480 -2.44 -5.38 -20.25
CA ILE A 480 -1.56 -4.49 -19.47
C ILE A 480 -2.21 -4.12 -18.13
N GLY A 481 -3.47 -3.73 -18.13
CA GLY A 481 -4.15 -3.30 -16.92
C GLY A 481 -4.34 -4.41 -15.89
N LEU A 482 -4.63 -5.63 -16.33
CA LEU A 482 -4.69 -6.79 -15.44
C LEU A 482 -3.31 -7.22 -14.95
N SER A 483 -2.25 -7.08 -15.76
CA SER A 483 -0.87 -7.31 -15.32
C SER A 483 -0.48 -6.36 -14.20
N ILE A 484 -0.76 -5.05 -14.35
CA ILE A 484 -0.54 -4.03 -13.31
C ILE A 484 -1.32 -4.36 -12.03
N MET A 485 -2.59 -4.78 -12.16
CA MET A 485 -3.42 -5.13 -11.01
C MET A 485 -3.01 -6.41 -10.30
N ALA A 486 -2.29 -7.29 -10.95
CA ALA A 486 -1.80 -8.55 -10.39
C ALA A 486 -0.48 -8.37 -9.64
N GLU A 487 0.25 -7.29 -9.88
CA GLU A 487 1.45 -6.95 -9.14
C GLU A 487 1.12 -6.60 -7.69
N PRO A 488 1.93 -7.06 -6.71
CA PRO A 488 1.77 -6.62 -5.34
C PRO A 488 2.02 -5.11 -5.27
N ILE A 489 1.04 -4.37 -4.78
CA ILE A 489 1.22 -2.96 -4.46
C ILE A 489 2.18 -2.91 -3.28
N THR A 490 3.46 -2.80 -3.55
CA THR A 490 4.42 -2.34 -2.58
C THR A 490 4.19 -0.84 -2.43
N GLU A 491 3.38 -0.42 -1.46
CA GLU A 491 3.48 0.94 -0.96
C GLU A 491 4.90 1.11 -0.42
N ASN A 492 5.82 1.53 -1.27
CA ASN A 492 6.99 2.26 -0.83
C ASN A 492 6.48 3.63 -0.34
N ARG A 493 5.84 3.63 0.82
CA ARG A 493 5.88 4.82 1.64
C ARG A 493 7.36 5.07 1.87
N ALA A 494 7.89 6.08 1.18
CA ALA A 494 8.99 6.82 1.73
C ALA A 494 8.50 7.23 3.13
N VAL A 495 8.90 6.46 4.14
CA VAL A 495 8.70 6.82 5.53
C VAL A 495 9.39 8.17 5.62
N ALA A 496 8.61 9.23 5.78
CA ALA A 496 9.15 10.55 6.02
C ALA A 496 10.19 10.34 7.13
N GLU A 497 11.46 10.65 6.83
CA GLU A 497 12.50 10.52 7.85
C GLU A 497 12.01 11.33 9.05
N PRO A 498 11.88 10.74 10.23
CA PRO A 498 11.35 11.44 11.38
C PRO A 498 12.25 12.64 11.62
N THR A 499 11.70 13.83 11.52
CA THR A 499 12.37 15.08 11.81
C THR A 499 12.72 15.04 13.30
N ALA A 500 13.98 14.80 13.60
CA ALA A 500 14.44 14.58 14.94
C ALA A 500 14.36 15.87 15.75
N ALA A 501 13.45 15.91 16.65
CA ALA A 501 13.45 16.84 17.78
C ALA A 501 13.82 16.08 19.05
N ALA A 502 15.10 15.78 19.23
CA ALA A 502 15.68 15.49 20.54
C ALA A 502 17.20 15.68 20.49
N THR A 503 17.71 16.57 21.31
CA THR A 503 19.13 16.89 21.44
C THR A 503 19.89 15.95 22.38
N ASP A 504 19.23 15.00 23.02
CA ASP A 504 19.87 14.07 23.96
C ASP A 504 20.47 12.87 23.23
N THR A 505 21.78 12.77 23.28
CA THR A 505 22.52 11.65 22.73
C THR A 505 22.90 10.66 23.82
N VAL A 506 22.83 9.37 23.49
CA VAL A 506 23.26 8.27 24.37
C VAL A 506 24.64 7.82 23.94
N ALA A 507 25.61 7.78 24.88
CA ALA A 507 26.94 7.30 24.60
C ALA A 507 26.91 5.80 24.18
N ILE A 508 27.65 5.47 23.12
CA ILE A 508 27.83 4.08 22.69
C ILE A 508 28.99 3.48 23.50
N PRO A 509 28.79 2.34 24.18
CA PRO A 509 29.87 1.68 24.90
C PRO A 509 31.06 1.29 24.00
N ALA A 510 32.26 1.34 24.57
CA ALA A 510 33.48 1.09 23.81
C ALA A 510 33.54 -0.34 23.20
N ASP A 511 32.87 -1.32 23.85
CA ASP A 511 32.81 -2.72 23.44
C ASP A 511 31.66 -3.03 22.46
N ALA A 512 30.86 -2.03 22.11
CA ALA A 512 29.84 -2.17 21.05
C ALA A 512 30.51 -2.44 19.70
N VAL A 513 29.89 -3.27 18.88
CA VAL A 513 30.42 -3.67 17.58
C VAL A 513 29.49 -3.20 16.45
N LEU A 514 30.08 -2.96 15.29
CA LEU A 514 29.35 -2.66 14.06
C LEU A 514 29.98 -3.49 12.94
N PRO A 515 29.16 -4.16 12.08
CA PRO A 515 29.74 -4.86 10.94
C PRO A 515 30.33 -3.87 9.93
N GLU A 516 31.50 -4.19 9.43
CA GLU A 516 32.13 -3.43 8.34
C GLU A 516 31.39 -3.71 7.03
N VAL A 517 31.18 -2.66 6.27
CA VAL A 517 30.54 -2.76 4.94
C VAL A 517 31.41 -3.62 4.03
N ARG A 518 30.84 -4.59 3.32
CA ARG A 518 31.43 -5.56 2.39
C ARG A 518 32.11 -6.77 3.03
N SER A 519 32.85 -6.62 4.09
CA SER A 519 33.49 -7.76 4.75
C SER A 519 32.57 -8.46 5.76
N GLY A 520 31.61 -7.71 6.32
CA GLY A 520 30.76 -8.14 7.42
C GLY A 520 31.52 -8.32 8.75
N ARG A 521 32.83 -8.03 8.80
CA ARG A 521 33.63 -8.16 10.04
C ARG A 521 33.09 -7.29 11.14
N LEU A 522 32.92 -7.84 12.33
CA LEU A 522 32.47 -7.09 13.51
C LEU A 522 33.64 -6.25 14.07
N GLN A 523 33.57 -4.95 13.85
CA GLN A 523 34.56 -4.00 14.38
C GLN A 523 34.02 -3.31 15.62
N VAL A 524 34.91 -3.06 16.58
CA VAL A 524 34.59 -2.29 17.77
C VAL A 524 34.34 -0.82 17.40
N VAL A 525 33.22 -0.26 17.87
CA VAL A 525 32.83 1.12 17.53
C VAL A 525 33.81 2.16 18.11
N GLY A 526 34.40 1.89 19.26
CA GLY A 526 35.33 2.78 19.91
C GLY A 526 34.70 3.80 20.84
N LEU A 527 35.55 4.52 21.56
CA LEU A 527 35.11 5.57 22.52
C LEU A 527 34.68 6.84 21.82
N GLY A 528 33.82 7.62 22.47
CA GLY A 528 33.43 8.99 22.05
C GLY A 528 32.35 9.06 20.98
N ARG A 529 31.73 7.95 20.59
CA ARG A 529 30.58 7.92 19.70
C ARG A 529 29.27 7.96 20.48
N SER A 530 28.26 8.63 19.92
CA SER A 530 26.93 8.72 20.49
C SER A 530 25.86 8.33 19.49
N ALA A 531 24.74 7.83 20.01
CA ALA A 531 23.53 7.48 19.27
C ALA A 531 22.36 8.37 19.73
N ARG A 532 21.33 8.48 18.93
CA ARG A 532 20.08 9.14 19.33
C ARG A 532 19.17 8.26 20.16
N LEU A 533 19.27 6.95 19.95
CA LEU A 533 18.42 5.97 20.63
C LEU A 533 19.21 4.74 21.02
N ARG A 534 19.00 4.26 22.24
CA ARG A 534 19.41 2.93 22.69
C ARG A 534 18.17 2.10 22.93
N LEU A 535 18.09 0.96 22.25
CA LEU A 535 17.08 -0.08 22.49
C LEU A 535 17.71 -1.25 23.22
N THR A 536 17.06 -1.74 24.26
CA THR A 536 17.49 -2.91 25.01
C THR A 536 16.49 -4.04 24.80
N TYR A 537 16.93 -5.10 24.15
CA TYR A 537 16.14 -6.30 23.89
C TYR A 537 16.53 -7.42 24.84
N LYS A 538 15.53 -8.17 25.29
CA LYS A 538 15.71 -9.45 25.96
C LYS A 538 15.29 -10.56 25.01
N VAL A 539 16.28 -11.20 24.38
CA VAL A 539 16.06 -12.25 23.40
C VAL A 539 16.16 -13.61 24.07
N LEU A 540 15.06 -14.36 24.05
CA LEU A 540 15.03 -15.70 24.63
C LEU A 540 15.64 -16.71 23.66
N GLY A 541 16.69 -17.39 24.06
CA GLY A 541 17.31 -18.47 23.31
C GLY A 541 16.38 -19.67 23.19
N SER A 542 16.29 -20.23 21.99
CA SER A 542 15.52 -21.43 21.68
C SER A 542 16.35 -22.39 20.84
N ALA A 543 15.88 -23.63 20.67
CA ALA A 543 16.49 -24.56 19.76
C ALA A 543 16.11 -24.31 18.32
N PHE A 544 17.03 -24.52 17.40
CA PHE A 544 16.76 -24.66 15.98
C PHE A 544 16.32 -26.09 15.65
N HIS A 545 15.73 -26.28 14.47
CA HIS A 545 15.16 -27.57 14.05
C HIS A 545 16.17 -28.71 13.95
N ASP A 546 17.47 -28.41 13.84
CA ASP A 546 18.56 -29.35 13.88
C ASP A 546 19.02 -29.71 15.32
N GLY A 547 18.34 -29.16 16.33
CA GLY A 547 18.64 -29.38 17.75
C GLY A 547 19.74 -28.45 18.31
N THR A 548 20.36 -27.59 17.52
CA THR A 548 21.33 -26.60 18.02
C THR A 548 20.59 -25.45 18.71
N LYS A 549 21.23 -24.83 19.72
CA LYS A 549 20.65 -23.71 20.46
C LYS A 549 21.05 -22.37 19.87
N THR A 550 20.13 -21.38 19.97
CA THR A 550 20.46 -19.99 19.65
C THR A 550 21.61 -19.52 20.56
N SER A 551 22.58 -18.85 19.97
CA SER A 551 23.72 -18.24 20.64
C SER A 551 23.88 -16.78 20.27
N ALA A 552 24.76 -16.06 20.97
CA ALA A 552 25.11 -14.68 20.60
C ALA A 552 25.65 -14.58 19.16
N ALA A 553 26.31 -15.63 18.67
CA ALA A 553 26.80 -15.70 17.31
C ALA A 553 25.70 -15.65 16.25
N ASP A 554 24.55 -16.32 16.48
CA ASP A 554 23.42 -16.32 15.57
C ASP A 554 22.81 -14.90 15.46
N LEU A 555 22.72 -14.21 16.60
CA LEU A 555 22.17 -12.84 16.66
C LEU A 555 23.09 -11.84 15.93
N LEU A 556 24.41 -11.95 16.09
CA LEU A 556 25.39 -11.05 15.48
C LEU A 556 25.59 -11.35 13.99
N TYR A 557 25.55 -12.62 13.59
CA TYR A 557 25.82 -12.98 12.20
C TYR A 557 24.76 -12.49 11.22
N ALA A 558 23.51 -12.38 11.63
CA ALA A 558 22.47 -11.82 10.79
C ALA A 558 22.78 -10.37 10.33
N TYR A 559 23.37 -9.57 11.20
CA TYR A 559 23.85 -8.23 10.84
C TYR A 559 25.08 -8.26 9.94
N ALA A 560 26.05 -9.13 10.26
CA ALA A 560 27.25 -9.32 9.44
C ALA A 560 26.89 -9.70 7.99
N PHE A 561 25.97 -10.64 7.84
CA PHE A 561 25.44 -11.06 6.54
C PHE A 561 24.82 -9.89 5.77
N ALA A 562 23.97 -9.09 6.42
CA ALA A 562 23.32 -7.95 5.79
C ALA A 562 24.32 -6.88 5.32
N TYR A 563 25.38 -6.61 6.09
CA TYR A 563 26.42 -5.64 5.71
C TYR A 563 27.36 -6.19 4.62
N ARG A 564 27.54 -7.51 4.56
CA ARG A 564 28.38 -8.17 3.54
C ARG A 564 27.69 -8.14 2.17
N TRP A 565 26.40 -8.48 2.11
CA TRP A 565 25.67 -8.68 0.86
C TRP A 565 24.80 -7.48 0.41
N GLY A 566 24.53 -6.55 1.30
CA GLY A 566 23.64 -5.40 1.04
C GLY A 566 24.33 -4.16 0.50
N ALA A 567 25.65 -4.13 0.29
CA ALA A 567 26.35 -2.92 -0.16
C ALA A 567 27.09 -3.16 -1.48
N ARG A 568 26.80 -2.33 -2.50
CA ARG A 568 27.52 -2.39 -3.79
C ARG A 568 29.00 -2.08 -3.61
N GLY A 569 29.86 -2.91 -4.19
CA GLY A 569 31.30 -2.71 -4.28
C GLY A 569 31.73 -2.22 -5.65
N ALA A 570 32.91 -1.58 -5.74
CA ALA A 570 33.59 -1.35 -7.00
C ALA A 570 34.39 -2.62 -7.36
N GLY A 571 33.97 -3.37 -8.39
CA GLY A 571 34.63 -4.55 -8.90
C GLY A 571 33.70 -5.72 -9.21
N GLU A 572 34.08 -6.57 -10.16
CA GLU A 572 33.28 -7.71 -10.64
C GLU A 572 33.05 -8.84 -9.59
N ASN A 573 33.82 -8.87 -8.51
CA ASN A 573 33.76 -9.90 -7.45
C ASN A 573 33.16 -9.37 -6.13
N SER A 574 32.33 -8.34 -6.18
CA SER A 574 31.71 -7.83 -4.95
C SER A 574 30.55 -8.72 -4.52
N HIS A 575 30.55 -9.11 -3.23
CA HIS A 575 29.40 -9.70 -2.57
C HIS A 575 28.26 -8.67 -2.59
N TYR A 576 27.25 -8.89 -3.41
CA TYR A 576 26.09 -7.98 -3.53
C TYR A 576 24.89 -8.74 -4.05
N ASP A 577 23.74 -8.49 -3.41
CA ASP A 577 22.44 -8.90 -3.90
C ASP A 577 21.44 -7.73 -3.75
N PRO A 578 20.72 -7.34 -4.81
CA PRO A 578 19.79 -6.21 -4.78
C PRO A 578 18.65 -6.36 -3.77
N PHE A 579 18.17 -7.60 -3.60
CA PHE A 579 17.10 -7.89 -2.64
C PHE A 579 17.58 -7.71 -1.20
N ILE A 580 18.77 -8.22 -0.87
CA ILE A 580 19.36 -8.06 0.46
C ILE A 580 19.66 -6.57 0.72
N ASP A 581 20.14 -5.84 -0.29
CA ASP A 581 20.37 -4.40 -0.20
C ASP A 581 19.09 -3.67 0.20
N THR A 582 18.03 -3.86 -0.56
CA THR A 582 16.72 -3.21 -0.32
C THR A 582 16.13 -3.60 1.03
N ALA A 583 16.11 -4.90 1.34
CA ALA A 583 15.51 -5.42 2.58
C ALA A 583 16.24 -4.97 3.85
N THR A 584 17.56 -4.72 3.77
CA THR A 584 18.38 -4.37 4.93
C THR A 584 18.84 -2.91 4.96
N ALA A 585 18.47 -2.11 3.96
CA ALA A 585 18.87 -0.71 3.86
C ALA A 585 18.49 0.14 5.09
N PRO A 586 17.28 0.07 5.67
CA PRO A 586 16.93 0.84 6.87
C PRO A 586 17.87 0.53 8.05
N MET A 587 18.14 -0.77 8.30
CA MET A 587 19.05 -1.21 9.35
C MET A 587 20.47 -0.68 9.10
N ARG A 588 21.04 -0.92 7.92
CA ARG A 588 22.42 -0.51 7.60
C ARG A 588 22.63 1.00 7.62
N ARG A 589 21.57 1.78 7.33
CA ARG A 589 21.59 3.25 7.34
C ARG A 589 21.59 3.82 8.76
N HIS A 590 20.85 3.19 9.67
CA HIS A 590 20.58 3.76 10.98
C HIS A 590 21.32 3.09 12.14
N LEU A 591 21.87 1.89 11.96
CA LEU A 591 22.60 1.17 13.00
C LEU A 591 23.97 1.80 13.24
N LEU A 592 24.26 2.19 14.48
CA LEU A 592 25.53 2.76 14.91
C LEU A 592 26.35 1.81 15.79
N GLY A 593 25.72 0.82 16.38
CA GLY A 593 26.41 -0.19 17.19
C GLY A 593 25.46 -1.22 17.79
N LEU A 594 26.01 -2.38 18.10
CA LEU A 594 25.38 -3.53 18.74
C LEU A 594 26.21 -3.97 19.93
N ARG A 595 25.57 -4.37 21.02
CA ARG A 595 26.25 -4.93 22.17
C ARG A 595 25.48 -6.09 22.77
N ILE A 596 26.15 -7.21 23.05
CA ILE A 596 25.58 -8.24 23.92
C ILE A 596 25.97 -7.85 25.36
N ALA A 597 25.06 -7.20 26.05
CA ALA A 597 25.31 -6.67 27.38
C ALA A 597 25.37 -7.76 28.47
N GLY A 598 24.77 -8.91 28.23
CA GLY A 598 24.79 -10.04 29.16
C GLY A 598 23.99 -11.23 28.66
N VAL A 599 24.26 -12.39 29.25
CA VAL A 599 23.53 -13.63 29.03
C VAL A 599 23.08 -14.15 30.38
N ASP A 600 21.78 -14.18 30.60
CA ASP A 600 21.18 -14.74 31.83
C ASP A 600 20.78 -16.20 31.56
N ALA A 601 21.52 -17.11 32.15
CA ALA A 601 21.30 -18.56 32.08
C ALA A 601 20.52 -19.12 33.28
N ALA A 602 20.14 -18.28 34.25
CA ALA A 602 19.56 -18.74 35.52
C ALA A 602 18.07 -18.44 35.63
N SER A 603 17.62 -17.26 35.21
CA SER A 603 16.27 -16.77 35.51
C SER A 603 15.14 -17.51 34.76
N LYS A 604 15.46 -18.20 33.67
CA LYS A 604 14.51 -18.96 32.85
C LYS A 604 14.79 -20.47 32.85
N SER A 605 15.49 -20.99 33.89
CA SER A 605 15.63 -22.41 34.06
C SER A 605 14.33 -23.06 34.56
N PHE A 606 14.08 -24.30 34.13
CA PHE A 606 12.96 -25.10 34.60
C PHE A 606 13.36 -26.57 34.73
N ARG A 607 12.75 -27.27 35.65
CA ARG A 607 13.10 -28.67 35.97
C ARG A 607 12.02 -29.62 35.47
N VAL A 608 12.44 -30.69 34.79
CA VAL A 608 11.55 -31.80 34.40
C VAL A 608 12.20 -33.09 34.92
N GLY A 609 11.61 -33.66 35.96
CA GLY A 609 12.25 -34.77 36.71
C GLY A 609 13.54 -34.32 37.34
N ASP A 610 14.62 -35.06 37.10
CA ASP A 610 15.98 -34.76 37.61
C ASP A 610 16.80 -33.89 36.65
N VAL A 611 16.27 -33.56 35.49
CA VAL A 611 16.97 -32.77 34.50
C VAL A 611 16.59 -31.29 34.62
N ASN A 612 17.58 -30.43 34.76
CA ASN A 612 17.44 -28.99 34.75
C ASN A 612 17.65 -28.45 33.32
N PHE A 613 16.61 -27.87 32.76
CA PHE A 613 16.67 -27.21 31.44
C PHE A 613 16.92 -25.72 31.63
N VAL A 614 17.95 -25.24 30.95
CA VAL A 614 18.35 -23.84 30.99
C VAL A 614 17.93 -23.16 29.71
N ARG A 615 17.22 -22.05 29.83
CA ARG A 615 16.89 -21.12 28.73
C ARG A 615 17.73 -19.86 28.89
N GLU A 616 18.59 -19.58 27.96
CA GLU A 616 19.42 -18.38 27.98
C GLU A 616 18.62 -17.18 27.52
N VAL A 617 18.75 -16.05 28.20
CA VAL A 617 18.18 -14.77 27.83
C VAL A 617 19.32 -13.82 27.51
N PHE A 618 19.44 -13.44 26.22
CA PHE A 618 20.44 -12.49 25.77
C PHE A 618 19.92 -11.07 25.97
N THR A 619 20.68 -10.24 26.67
CA THR A 619 20.42 -8.80 26.73
C THR A 619 21.22 -8.14 25.61
N VAL A 620 20.52 -7.65 24.58
CA VAL A 620 21.11 -7.04 23.40
C VAL A 620 20.77 -5.55 23.38
N GLU A 621 21.79 -4.73 23.33
CA GLU A 621 21.64 -3.28 23.15
C GLU A 621 21.92 -2.92 21.69
N VAL A 622 20.99 -2.14 21.11
CA VAL A 622 21.04 -1.65 19.72
C VAL A 622 21.07 -0.12 19.77
N TYR A 623 22.03 0.47 19.11
CA TYR A 623 22.26 1.91 19.07
C TYR A 623 21.93 2.46 17.70
N LEU A 624 20.96 3.40 17.62
CA LEU A 624 20.45 3.94 16.37
C LEU A 624 20.75 5.43 16.21
N ALA A 625 20.97 5.83 14.96
CA ALA A 625 21.15 7.24 14.56
C ALA A 625 19.85 8.05 14.61
N VAL A 626 18.69 7.39 14.68
CA VAL A 626 17.35 7.99 14.65
C VAL A 626 16.55 7.55 15.86
N ALA A 627 15.62 8.40 16.28
CA ALA A 627 14.59 8.10 17.26
C ALA A 627 13.26 8.51 16.65
N SER A 628 12.25 7.66 16.69
CA SER A 628 10.88 7.96 16.28
C SER A 628 10.01 8.18 17.52
N GLU A 629 8.96 8.97 17.35
CA GLU A 629 7.89 9.08 18.35
C GLU A 629 7.13 7.75 18.50
N GLU A 630 7.20 6.86 17.50
CA GLU A 630 6.65 5.51 17.53
C GLU A 630 7.75 4.51 17.93
N PRO A 631 7.71 3.98 19.18
CA PRO A 631 8.73 3.04 19.67
C PRO A 631 8.81 1.75 18.84
N GLU A 632 7.69 1.26 18.33
CA GLU A 632 7.59 0.05 17.52
C GLU A 632 8.35 0.20 16.20
N TRP A 633 8.23 1.35 15.54
CA TRP A 633 8.99 1.64 14.34
C TRP A 633 10.50 1.63 14.60
N SER A 634 10.92 2.30 15.67
CA SER A 634 12.33 2.30 16.09
C SER A 634 12.83 0.88 16.38
N ALA A 635 12.01 0.05 17.05
CA ALA A 635 12.33 -1.33 17.34
C ALA A 635 12.41 -2.23 16.08
N ALA A 636 11.65 -1.88 15.03
CA ALA A 636 11.65 -2.64 13.78
C ALA A 636 12.86 -2.36 12.88
N ILE A 637 13.61 -1.27 13.08
CA ILE A 637 14.75 -0.90 12.22
C ILE A 637 15.85 -1.95 12.25
N ALA A 638 16.26 -2.39 13.44
CA ALA A 638 17.39 -3.29 13.62
C ALA A 638 17.15 -4.32 14.74
N PRO A 639 16.12 -5.16 14.63
CA PRO A 639 15.79 -6.13 15.66
C PRO A 639 16.84 -7.23 15.75
N PRO A 640 17.30 -7.63 16.98
CA PRO A 640 18.36 -8.61 17.18
C PRO A 640 17.81 -10.05 17.18
N TRP A 641 17.29 -10.50 16.05
CA TRP A 641 16.88 -11.90 15.89
C TRP A 641 17.25 -12.43 14.52
N SER A 642 17.35 -13.74 14.42
CA SER A 642 17.53 -14.47 13.18
C SER A 642 16.67 -15.71 13.20
N THR A 643 15.98 -15.96 12.10
CA THR A 643 15.20 -17.19 11.90
C THR A 643 16.11 -18.34 11.46
N LEU A 644 17.26 -18.05 10.87
CA LEU A 644 18.24 -19.00 10.42
C LEU A 644 19.46 -18.97 11.33
N PRO A 645 20.04 -20.13 11.71
CA PRO A 645 21.28 -20.16 12.45
C PRO A 645 22.46 -19.75 11.57
N TRP A 646 23.51 -19.21 12.17
CA TRP A 646 24.69 -18.71 11.46
C TRP A 646 25.32 -19.73 10.48
N HIS A 647 25.36 -21.02 10.84
CA HIS A 647 25.97 -22.05 9.99
C HIS A 647 25.11 -22.30 8.71
N VAL A 648 23.80 -22.15 8.75
CA VAL A 648 22.98 -22.22 7.54
C VAL A 648 23.19 -20.98 6.67
N LEU A 649 23.29 -19.78 7.26
CA LEU A 649 23.63 -18.57 6.51
C LEU A 649 24.98 -18.69 5.82
N VAL A 650 26.01 -19.18 6.52
CA VAL A 650 27.37 -19.45 5.94
C VAL A 650 27.28 -20.45 4.79
N LEU A 651 26.51 -21.52 4.95
CA LEU A 651 26.31 -22.50 3.89
C LEU A 651 25.66 -21.89 2.64
N MET A 652 24.69 -21.02 2.83
CA MET A 652 24.02 -20.28 1.75
C MET A 652 24.99 -19.32 1.05
N GLU A 653 25.80 -18.57 1.81
CA GLU A 653 26.82 -17.66 1.27
C GLU A 653 27.82 -18.40 0.41
N GLU A 654 28.37 -19.49 0.91
CA GLU A 654 29.34 -20.29 0.17
C GLU A 654 28.78 -20.88 -1.12
N ALA A 655 27.51 -21.31 -1.12
CA ALA A 655 26.85 -21.78 -2.34
C ALA A 655 26.75 -20.68 -3.40
N VAL A 656 26.48 -19.44 -2.98
CA VAL A 656 26.41 -18.28 -3.87
C VAL A 656 27.81 -17.85 -4.34
N GLU A 657 28.83 -17.89 -3.47
CA GLU A 657 30.21 -17.57 -3.80
C GLU A 657 30.81 -18.58 -4.79
N ARG A 658 30.47 -19.86 -4.65
CA ARG A 658 30.87 -20.92 -5.60
C ARG A 658 30.09 -20.86 -6.93
N GLY A 659 29.14 -19.91 -7.07
CA GLY A 659 28.35 -19.75 -8.29
C GLY A 659 27.31 -20.86 -8.51
N TRP A 660 26.87 -21.57 -7.46
CA TRP A 660 25.86 -22.63 -7.58
C TRP A 660 24.44 -22.07 -7.59
N ALA A 661 24.26 -20.92 -6.96
CA ALA A 661 22.95 -20.27 -6.86
C ALA A 661 23.11 -18.75 -6.62
N ALA A 662 21.98 -18.03 -6.55
CA ALA A 662 21.90 -16.65 -6.11
C ALA A 662 20.78 -16.47 -5.09
N PHE A 663 20.84 -15.45 -4.22
CA PHE A 663 19.87 -15.23 -3.15
C PHE A 663 18.51 -14.75 -3.69
N SER A 664 18.51 -13.96 -4.77
CA SER A 664 17.28 -13.46 -5.40
C SER A 664 17.07 -14.03 -6.80
N ALA A 665 15.82 -14.03 -7.26
CA ALA A 665 15.46 -14.52 -8.59
C ALA A 665 16.09 -13.66 -9.70
N GLU A 666 16.12 -12.32 -9.50
CA GLU A 666 16.73 -11.40 -10.47
C GLU A 666 18.23 -11.63 -10.60
N GLU A 667 18.93 -11.82 -9.46
CA GLU A 667 20.35 -12.07 -9.48
C GLU A 667 20.67 -13.46 -10.05
N ALA A 668 19.82 -14.44 -9.82
CA ALA A 668 19.93 -15.77 -10.41
C ALA A 668 19.82 -15.69 -11.95
N GLN A 669 18.84 -14.94 -12.46
CA GLN A 669 18.69 -14.69 -13.89
C GLN A 669 19.87 -13.92 -14.47
N ARG A 670 20.32 -12.87 -13.78
CA ARG A 670 21.47 -12.06 -14.24
C ARG A 670 22.77 -12.86 -14.33
N ARG A 671 23.00 -13.80 -13.38
CA ARG A 671 24.21 -14.66 -13.35
C ARG A 671 24.07 -15.94 -14.16
N GLY A 672 22.86 -16.29 -14.62
CA GLY A 672 22.57 -17.54 -15.31
C GLY A 672 22.73 -18.78 -14.40
N VAL A 673 22.41 -18.64 -13.12
CA VAL A 673 22.45 -19.71 -12.11
C VAL A 673 21.07 -19.98 -11.52
N ALA A 674 20.94 -21.04 -10.71
CA ALA A 674 19.69 -21.33 -10.03
C ALA A 674 19.40 -20.31 -8.90
N TRP A 675 18.12 -20.02 -8.63
CA TRP A 675 17.75 -19.39 -7.39
C TRP A 675 17.99 -20.35 -6.21
N LEU A 676 18.52 -19.83 -5.12
CA LEU A 676 18.90 -20.62 -3.94
C LEU A 676 17.67 -21.28 -3.32
N ASP A 677 17.58 -22.57 -3.41
CA ASP A 677 16.49 -23.39 -2.88
C ASP A 677 17.03 -24.48 -1.95
N LEU A 678 16.75 -24.34 -0.66
CA LEU A 678 17.23 -25.24 0.40
C LEU A 678 16.37 -26.51 0.54
N VAL A 679 15.26 -26.62 -0.20
CA VAL A 679 14.22 -27.65 -0.01
C VAL A 679 13.97 -28.48 -1.28
N ARG A 680 13.69 -27.83 -2.41
CA ARG A 680 13.17 -28.49 -3.62
C ARG A 680 14.28 -29.05 -4.50
N SER A 681 15.42 -28.38 -4.57
CA SER A 681 16.53 -28.80 -5.42
C SER A 681 17.34 -29.92 -4.78
N LYS A 682 17.12 -31.15 -5.22
CA LYS A 682 17.90 -32.33 -4.73
C LYS A 682 19.38 -32.23 -5.07
N GLU A 683 19.74 -31.66 -6.24
CA GLU A 683 21.12 -31.50 -6.66
C GLU A 683 21.83 -30.48 -5.78
N LEU A 684 21.22 -29.32 -5.58
CA LEU A 684 21.78 -28.30 -4.68
C LEU A 684 21.85 -28.82 -3.24
N GLY A 685 20.80 -29.49 -2.76
CA GLY A 685 20.77 -30.11 -1.44
C GLY A 685 21.92 -31.08 -1.19
N ALA A 686 22.24 -31.94 -2.17
CA ALA A 686 23.38 -32.86 -2.08
C ALA A 686 24.74 -32.10 -2.04
N LYS A 687 24.88 -31.04 -2.87
CA LYS A 687 26.10 -30.19 -2.83
C LYS A 687 26.23 -29.49 -1.47
N LEU A 688 25.14 -28.96 -0.92
CA LEU A 688 25.12 -28.29 0.39
C LEU A 688 25.44 -29.28 1.54
N ALA A 689 24.92 -30.51 1.47
CA ALA A 689 25.25 -31.54 2.46
C ALA A 689 26.74 -31.96 2.41
N SER A 690 27.30 -32.12 1.21
CA SER A 690 28.74 -32.37 1.05
C SER A 690 29.59 -31.25 1.60
N LEU A 691 29.16 -30.00 1.37
CA LEU A 691 29.83 -28.81 1.89
C LEU A 691 29.72 -28.71 3.43
N ALA A 692 28.58 -29.05 4.02
CA ALA A 692 28.42 -29.12 5.47
C ALA A 692 29.38 -30.15 6.10
N ALA A 693 29.55 -31.30 5.47
CA ALA A 693 30.53 -32.32 5.92
C ALA A 693 31.99 -31.87 5.74
N GLU A 694 32.31 -31.08 4.74
CA GLU A 694 33.63 -30.43 4.57
C GLU A 694 33.89 -29.47 5.73
N PHE A 695 32.90 -28.58 6.01
CA PHE A 695 33.01 -27.60 7.09
C PHE A 695 33.02 -28.20 8.49
N GLU A 696 32.41 -29.35 8.69
CA GLU A 696 32.54 -30.11 9.94
C GLU A 696 33.98 -30.55 10.20
N ARG A 697 34.65 -31.09 9.17
CA ARG A 697 36.06 -31.52 9.28
C ARG A 697 37.02 -30.35 9.55
N GLU A 698 36.77 -29.22 8.91
CA GLU A 698 37.56 -28.01 9.03
C GLU A 698 37.24 -27.17 10.28
N ALA A 699 36.17 -27.48 11.00
CA ALA A 699 35.58 -26.62 12.04
C ALA A 699 35.38 -25.18 11.53
N LYS A 700 34.83 -25.06 10.32
CA LYS A 700 34.69 -23.77 9.62
C LYS A 700 33.86 -22.78 10.44
N THR A 701 34.43 -21.60 10.65
CA THR A 701 33.75 -20.43 11.24
C THR A 701 33.86 -19.25 10.30
N PRO A 702 32.78 -18.43 10.16
CA PRO A 702 32.87 -17.26 9.32
C PRO A 702 33.82 -16.21 9.91
N GLU A 703 34.47 -15.44 9.05
CA GLU A 703 35.45 -14.43 9.45
C GLU A 703 34.84 -13.38 10.42
N ALA A 704 33.61 -13.04 10.25
CA ALA A 704 32.86 -12.11 11.12
C ALA A 704 32.73 -12.58 12.58
N LEU A 705 32.82 -13.89 12.83
CA LEU A 705 32.67 -14.51 14.15
C LEU A 705 33.97 -15.13 14.67
N GLN A 706 35.13 -14.85 14.06
CA GLN A 706 36.42 -15.31 14.54
C GLN A 706 36.67 -14.89 15.99
N GLY A 707 37.12 -15.83 16.82
CA GLY A 707 37.34 -15.64 18.26
C GLY A 707 36.05 -15.58 19.10
N ARG A 708 34.87 -15.72 18.48
CA ARG A 708 33.57 -15.73 19.17
C ARG A 708 32.89 -17.10 19.20
N ILE A 709 33.37 -18.04 18.39
CA ILE A 709 32.92 -19.43 18.31
C ILE A 709 34.13 -20.33 18.48
N SER A 710 34.04 -21.34 19.35
CA SER A 710 35.07 -22.36 19.46
C SER A 710 35.04 -23.36 18.30
N ALA A 711 36.17 -23.97 17.97
CA ALA A 711 36.22 -25.00 16.92
C ALA A 711 35.28 -26.18 17.22
N ASP A 712 35.10 -26.52 18.50
CA ASP A 712 34.23 -27.61 18.92
C ASP A 712 32.74 -27.24 18.76
N ASP A 713 32.36 -25.97 19.01
CA ASP A 713 30.99 -25.49 18.72
C ASP A 713 30.70 -25.49 17.23
N ALA A 714 31.66 -25.08 16.42
CA ALA A 714 31.52 -25.11 14.97
C ALA A 714 31.33 -26.55 14.47
N ARG A 715 32.15 -27.50 14.91
CA ARG A 715 32.01 -28.93 14.55
C ARG A 715 30.62 -29.46 14.95
N ARG A 716 30.18 -29.18 16.19
CA ARG A 716 28.87 -29.64 16.66
C ARG A 716 27.72 -29.13 15.79
N ARG A 717 27.78 -27.87 15.36
CA ARG A 717 26.76 -27.28 14.52
C ARG A 717 26.74 -27.88 13.12
N TRP A 718 27.89 -28.06 12.51
CA TRP A 718 28.00 -28.71 11.20
C TRP A 718 27.57 -30.18 11.24
N ALA A 719 27.94 -30.93 12.30
CA ALA A 719 27.48 -32.29 12.51
C ALA A 719 25.94 -32.37 12.69
N ALA A 720 25.37 -31.43 13.45
CA ALA A 720 23.91 -31.35 13.62
C ALA A 720 23.19 -31.10 12.31
N LEU A 721 23.70 -30.20 11.47
CA LEU A 721 23.14 -29.92 10.14
C LEU A 721 23.27 -31.14 9.21
N SER A 722 24.40 -31.83 9.22
CA SER A 722 24.62 -33.08 8.46
C SER A 722 23.65 -34.18 8.89
N ALA A 723 23.43 -34.34 10.21
CA ALA A 723 22.46 -35.28 10.77
C ALA A 723 21.01 -34.89 10.38
N PHE A 724 20.67 -33.58 10.40
CA PHE A 724 19.37 -33.09 10.01
C PHE A 724 19.06 -33.35 8.52
N TYR A 725 20.04 -33.09 7.64
CA TYR A 725 19.91 -33.41 6.21
C TYR A 725 19.67 -34.91 5.96
N ASN A 726 20.47 -35.77 6.64
CA ASN A 726 20.31 -37.23 6.51
C ASN A 726 18.90 -37.70 6.96
N ALA A 727 18.32 -37.04 7.95
CA ALA A 727 17.00 -37.40 8.47
C ALA A 727 15.83 -36.81 7.64
N ASN A 728 15.99 -35.62 7.04
CA ASN A 728 14.89 -34.87 6.44
C ASN A 728 15.04 -34.63 4.92
N GLY A 729 16.24 -34.84 4.35
CA GLY A 729 16.53 -34.68 2.93
C GLY A 729 16.66 -33.23 2.44
N HIS A 730 16.76 -32.27 3.35
CA HIS A 730 16.95 -30.86 3.06
C HIS A 730 17.73 -30.15 4.19
N VAL A 731 18.28 -28.97 3.93
CA VAL A 731 19.05 -28.17 4.89
C VAL A 731 18.28 -26.96 5.44
N PHE A 732 16.98 -26.91 5.26
CA PHE A 732 16.12 -25.81 5.73
C PHE A 732 15.87 -25.92 7.23
N VAL A 733 16.75 -25.31 8.02
CA VAL A 733 16.71 -25.29 9.48
C VAL A 733 16.32 -23.89 9.95
N THR A 734 15.25 -23.80 10.75
CA THR A 734 14.76 -22.56 11.37
C THR A 734 14.47 -22.79 12.84
N ASN A 735 13.93 -21.78 13.54
CA ASN A 735 13.54 -21.85 14.95
C ASN A 735 12.05 -21.72 15.19
N GLY A 736 11.22 -22.03 14.20
CA GLY A 736 9.77 -21.96 14.32
C GLY A 736 9.11 -23.11 15.09
N PRO A 737 7.81 -23.01 15.43
CA PRO A 737 7.06 -24.06 16.15
C PRO A 737 6.78 -25.30 15.30
N TYR A 738 7.00 -25.21 14.00
CA TYR A 738 6.84 -26.31 13.05
C TYR A 738 8.10 -26.43 12.20
N LYS A 739 8.58 -27.65 12.03
CA LYS A 739 9.65 -27.97 11.08
C LYS A 739 9.08 -28.61 9.81
N LEU A 740 9.71 -28.36 8.69
CA LEU A 740 9.38 -29.03 7.44
C LEU A 740 9.77 -30.50 7.54
N LYS A 741 8.80 -31.39 7.34
CA LYS A 741 9.02 -32.84 7.30
C LYS A 741 9.14 -33.37 5.89
N LYS A 742 8.32 -32.87 4.98
CA LYS A 742 8.31 -33.30 3.59
C LYS A 742 7.72 -32.21 2.72
N TRP A 743 8.32 -32.05 1.57
CA TRP A 743 7.79 -31.20 0.48
C TRP A 743 7.57 -32.06 -0.77
N SER A 744 6.49 -31.79 -1.49
CA SER A 744 6.21 -32.26 -2.85
C SER A 744 5.47 -31.16 -3.60
N GLU A 745 5.35 -31.24 -4.91
CA GLU A 745 4.66 -30.24 -5.74
C GLU A 745 3.21 -30.00 -5.28
N ASP A 746 2.53 -31.05 -4.80
CA ASP A 746 1.12 -31.00 -4.40
C ASP A 746 0.89 -30.81 -2.91
N SER A 747 1.92 -30.97 -2.06
CA SER A 747 1.73 -30.94 -0.61
C SER A 747 2.97 -30.60 0.18
N VAL A 748 2.75 -29.90 1.29
CA VAL A 748 3.76 -29.61 2.31
C VAL A 748 3.34 -30.25 3.63
N THR A 749 4.19 -31.11 4.18
CA THR A 749 3.95 -31.70 5.50
C THR A 749 4.85 -31.03 6.53
N LEU A 750 4.23 -30.42 7.52
CA LEU A 750 4.89 -29.83 8.66
C LEU A 750 4.73 -30.73 9.89
N GLU A 751 5.76 -30.80 10.70
CA GLU A 751 5.77 -31.51 11.98
C GLU A 751 5.95 -30.51 13.12
N ALA A 752 5.15 -30.63 14.16
CA ALA A 752 5.29 -29.76 15.33
C ALA A 752 6.65 -30.00 16.02
N PHE A 753 7.40 -28.92 16.19
CA PHE A 753 8.68 -28.94 16.88
C PHE A 753 8.48 -28.95 18.39
N ARG A 754 8.96 -30.00 19.08
CA ARG A 754 8.72 -30.29 20.48
C ARG A 754 10.04 -30.33 21.28
N ASP A 755 10.85 -29.30 21.15
CA ASP A 755 12.03 -29.15 22.01
C ASP A 755 11.67 -28.52 23.33
N LEU A 756 12.21 -29.07 24.45
CA LEU A 756 11.89 -28.57 25.80
C LEU A 756 12.52 -27.20 26.07
N THR A 757 13.55 -26.81 25.35
CA THR A 757 14.11 -25.44 25.42
C THR A 757 13.33 -24.44 24.57
N TYR A 758 12.43 -24.91 23.71
CA TYR A 758 11.58 -24.02 22.93
C TYR A 758 10.65 -23.23 23.85
N PRO A 759 10.63 -21.87 23.77
CA PRO A 759 10.00 -21.05 24.79
C PRO A 759 8.49 -21.12 24.82
N LEU A 760 7.87 -21.61 23.74
CA LEU A 760 6.45 -21.53 23.51
C LEU A 760 5.81 -22.92 23.51
N GLY A 761 5.15 -23.26 24.59
CA GLY A 761 4.34 -24.47 24.74
C GLY A 761 2.92 -24.32 24.21
N VAL A 762 2.09 -25.36 24.38
CA VAL A 762 0.66 -25.31 24.06
C VAL A 762 -0.01 -24.15 24.84
N GLY A 763 -0.77 -23.32 24.15
CA GLY A 763 -1.45 -22.15 24.74
C GLY A 763 -0.57 -20.90 24.88
N SER A 764 0.72 -20.97 24.59
CA SER A 764 1.63 -19.80 24.68
C SER A 764 1.28 -18.67 23.72
N TYR A 765 0.63 -18.98 22.62
CA TYR A 765 0.18 -17.99 21.63
C TYR A 765 -1.22 -17.44 21.88
N ASP A 766 -1.96 -17.97 22.85
CA ASP A 766 -3.35 -17.55 23.08
C ASP A 766 -3.46 -16.05 23.36
N ALA A 767 -2.49 -15.49 24.07
CA ALA A 767 -2.43 -14.06 24.36
C ALA A 767 -2.21 -13.18 23.11
N PHE A 768 -1.52 -13.72 22.09
CA PHE A 768 -1.22 -13.01 20.85
C PHE A 768 -2.24 -13.31 19.74
N ALA A 769 -2.81 -14.52 19.73
CA ALA A 769 -3.82 -14.92 18.77
C ALA A 769 -5.13 -14.11 18.94
N ILE A 770 -5.45 -13.73 20.17
CA ILE A 770 -6.59 -12.87 20.52
C ILE A 770 -6.02 -11.74 21.40
N PRO A 771 -5.41 -10.70 20.80
CA PRO A 771 -4.82 -9.60 21.55
C PRO A 771 -5.90 -8.87 22.34
N ARG A 772 -5.67 -8.76 23.67
CA ARG A 772 -6.58 -8.10 24.60
C ARG A 772 -6.04 -6.72 24.93
N ARG A 773 -6.93 -5.77 25.14
CA ARG A 773 -6.59 -4.39 25.45
C ARG A 773 -6.93 -4.02 26.86
N GLY A 774 -6.21 -3.06 27.41
CA GLY A 774 -6.53 -2.35 28.62
C GLY A 774 -6.99 -0.93 28.31
N PHE A 775 -7.83 -0.37 29.17
CA PHE A 775 -8.40 0.97 29.06
C PHE A 775 -8.25 1.68 30.38
N VAL A 776 -7.70 2.86 30.38
CA VAL A 776 -7.70 3.73 31.57
C VAL A 776 -9.06 4.39 31.67
N THR A 777 -9.78 4.17 32.77
CA THR A 777 -11.12 4.73 32.98
C THR A 777 -11.12 5.91 33.92
N LYS A 778 -10.15 5.98 34.83
CA LYS A 778 -10.03 7.05 35.80
C LYS A 778 -8.57 7.32 36.14
N ALA A 779 -8.19 8.57 36.24
CA ALA A 779 -6.89 9.02 36.68
C ALA A 779 -7.08 10.04 37.81
N GLU A 780 -6.49 9.80 38.96
CA GLU A 780 -6.56 10.66 40.12
C GLU A 780 -5.15 11.06 40.54
N TRP A 781 -4.96 12.38 40.71
CA TRP A 781 -3.71 12.96 41.15
C TRP A 781 -3.82 13.34 42.64
N SER A 782 -2.96 12.79 43.47
CA SER A 782 -2.89 13.10 44.88
C SER A 782 -1.46 13.04 45.40
N GLU A 783 -1.00 14.05 46.10
CA GLU A 783 0.30 14.10 46.80
C GLU A 783 1.49 13.64 45.92
N ASN A 784 1.58 14.13 44.67
CA ASN A 784 2.61 13.76 43.69
C ASN A 784 2.56 12.29 43.20
N ARG A 785 1.45 11.61 43.45
CA ARG A 785 1.17 10.25 43.00
C ARG A 785 -0.01 10.26 42.03
N LEU A 786 0.13 9.57 40.92
CA LEU A 786 -0.93 9.32 39.96
C LEU A 786 -1.50 7.91 40.20
N THR A 787 -2.78 7.85 40.56
CA THR A 787 -3.52 6.58 40.72
C THR A 787 -4.42 6.38 39.50
N LEU A 788 -4.31 5.23 38.85
CA LEU A 788 -5.06 4.88 37.65
C LEU A 788 -5.96 3.69 37.91
N SER A 789 -7.24 3.81 37.55
CA SER A 789 -8.17 2.70 37.47
C SER A 789 -8.49 2.38 36.01
N GLY A 790 -8.83 1.13 35.73
CA GLY A 790 -9.08 0.76 34.34
C GLY A 790 -9.92 -0.50 34.16
N ASP A 791 -10.20 -0.77 32.90
CA ASP A 791 -10.87 -1.97 32.42
C ASP A 791 -9.89 -2.78 31.58
N ILE A 792 -10.11 -4.08 31.46
CA ILE A 792 -9.40 -4.95 30.55
C ILE A 792 -10.37 -5.79 29.72
N GLU A 793 -9.96 -6.19 28.53
CA GLU A 793 -10.67 -7.20 27.77
C GLU A 793 -10.35 -8.60 28.31
N ILE A 794 -11.39 -9.37 28.64
CA ILE A 794 -11.28 -10.79 28.96
C ILE A 794 -11.91 -11.63 27.87
N ILE A 795 -11.36 -12.84 27.67
CA ILE A 795 -11.89 -13.80 26.70
C ILE A 795 -12.94 -14.64 27.38
N GLU A 796 -14.16 -14.58 26.89
CA GLU A 796 -15.24 -15.50 27.29
C GLU A 796 -15.50 -16.48 26.15
N LYS A 797 -15.51 -17.78 26.49
CA LYS A 797 -15.87 -18.81 25.51
C LYS A 797 -17.40 -18.93 25.48
N PHE A 798 -17.95 -18.63 24.30
CA PHE A 798 -19.39 -18.79 24.06
C PHE A 798 -19.62 -19.85 22.99
N GLN A 799 -20.07 -21.03 23.36
CA GLN A 799 -20.27 -22.19 22.47
C GLN A 799 -19.00 -22.54 21.67
N ARG A 800 -18.98 -22.27 20.34
CA ARG A 800 -17.85 -22.49 19.42
C ARG A 800 -17.08 -21.22 19.08
N SER A 801 -17.45 -20.09 19.64
CA SER A 801 -16.82 -18.79 19.42
C SER A 801 -16.20 -18.22 20.69
N TYR A 802 -15.26 -17.28 20.51
CA TYR A 802 -14.71 -16.48 21.60
C TYR A 802 -15.29 -15.08 21.51
N ARG A 803 -15.57 -14.49 22.68
CA ARG A 803 -16.07 -13.13 22.80
C ARG A 803 -15.12 -12.33 23.69
N LEU A 804 -14.71 -11.15 23.24
CA LEU A 804 -13.97 -10.20 24.07
C LEU A 804 -14.98 -9.34 24.84
N ILE A 805 -14.87 -9.34 26.16
CA ILE A 805 -15.73 -8.56 27.05
C ILE A 805 -14.86 -7.58 27.81
N ARG A 806 -15.17 -6.29 27.68
CA ARG A 806 -14.55 -5.25 28.50
C ARG A 806 -15.07 -5.32 29.91
N THR A 807 -14.18 -5.53 30.88
CA THR A 807 -14.51 -5.78 32.27
C THR A 807 -13.66 -4.88 33.15
N PRO A 808 -14.26 -4.17 34.15
CA PRO A 808 -13.51 -3.40 35.12
C PRO A 808 -12.51 -4.27 35.86
N LEU A 809 -11.26 -3.80 36.05
CA LEU A 809 -10.22 -4.57 36.78
C LEU A 809 -10.67 -5.08 38.14
N LYS A 810 -11.44 -4.27 38.86
CA LYS A 810 -12.03 -4.65 40.17
C LYS A 810 -13.03 -5.83 40.11
N SER A 811 -13.60 -6.07 38.93
CA SER A 811 -14.60 -7.12 38.72
C SER A 811 -14.03 -8.38 38.10
N VAL A 812 -12.74 -8.38 37.74
CA VAL A 812 -12.08 -9.54 37.10
C VAL A 812 -11.73 -10.57 38.18
N PRO A 813 -12.14 -11.84 38.04
CA PRO A 813 -11.77 -12.89 38.99
C PRO A 813 -10.23 -13.02 39.13
N ALA A 814 -9.74 -13.26 40.36
CA ALA A 814 -8.30 -13.30 40.66
C ALA A 814 -7.50 -14.29 39.78
N VAL A 815 -8.11 -15.41 39.37
CA VAL A 815 -7.45 -16.38 38.44
C VAL A 815 -7.31 -15.79 37.03
N ALA A 816 -8.35 -15.10 36.55
CA ALA A 816 -8.32 -14.45 35.23
C ALA A 816 -7.36 -13.23 35.24
N LEU A 817 -7.31 -12.51 36.36
CA LEU A 817 -6.41 -11.36 36.54
C LEU A 817 -4.94 -11.82 36.48
N ARG A 818 -4.57 -12.90 37.19
CA ARG A 818 -3.24 -13.49 37.12
C ARG A 818 -2.87 -13.96 35.71
N ARG A 819 -3.80 -14.53 34.96
CA ARG A 819 -3.60 -14.94 33.56
C ARG A 819 -3.50 -13.76 32.59
N SER A 820 -4.16 -12.68 32.94
CA SER A 820 -4.15 -11.46 32.11
C SER A 820 -2.93 -10.59 32.37
N ALA A 821 -2.28 -10.76 33.56
CA ALA A 821 -1.09 -9.99 33.96
C ALA A 821 -1.14 -8.52 33.53
N PRO A 822 -2.15 -7.74 33.93
CA PRO A 822 -2.26 -6.36 33.53
C PRO A 822 -1.15 -5.53 34.16
N GLU A 823 -0.51 -4.69 33.37
CA GLU A 823 0.53 -3.74 33.78
C GLU A 823 0.25 -2.37 33.17
N CYS A 824 0.59 -1.30 33.91
CA CYS A 824 0.49 0.04 33.35
C CYS A 824 1.87 0.53 32.93
N ARG A 825 2.06 0.78 31.66
CA ARG A 825 3.27 1.41 31.12
C ARG A 825 3.08 2.91 31.02
N TYR A 826 4.09 3.67 31.40
CA TYR A 826 4.03 5.11 31.38
C TYR A 826 5.32 5.77 30.89
N ILE A 827 5.17 6.92 30.24
CA ILE A 827 6.24 7.79 29.84
C ILE A 827 5.86 9.22 30.26
N VAL A 828 6.76 9.91 30.93
CA VAL A 828 6.59 11.30 31.34
C VAL A 828 7.50 12.16 30.48
N THR A 829 6.93 13.17 29.83
CA THR A 829 7.66 14.14 29.03
C THR A 829 7.55 15.53 29.65
N ASN A 830 8.62 16.33 29.56
CA ASN A 830 8.60 17.74 29.95
C ASN A 830 7.92 18.60 28.87
N ALA A 831 7.86 19.92 29.12
CA ALA A 831 7.25 20.87 28.20
C ALA A 831 7.92 20.91 26.81
N ASP A 832 9.18 20.51 26.72
CA ASP A 832 9.95 20.45 25.46
C ASP A 832 9.78 19.10 24.73
N GLY A 833 8.90 18.20 25.23
CA GLY A 833 8.69 16.87 24.68
C GLY A 833 9.77 15.83 25.03
N ARG A 834 10.75 16.16 25.87
CA ARG A 834 11.81 15.24 26.29
C ARG A 834 11.32 14.27 27.35
N VAL A 835 11.70 13.02 27.25
CA VAL A 835 11.38 11.98 28.23
C VAL A 835 12.13 12.27 29.54
N ALA A 836 11.37 12.60 30.59
CA ALA A 836 11.90 12.82 31.92
C ALA A 836 11.90 11.52 32.76
N LEU A 837 10.91 10.66 32.55
CA LEU A 837 10.75 9.40 33.27
C LEU A 837 9.96 8.41 32.43
N ALA A 838 10.31 7.12 32.51
CA ALA A 838 9.51 6.03 31.95
C ALA A 838 9.54 4.84 32.89
N GLY A 839 8.48 4.03 32.89
CA GLY A 839 8.42 2.84 33.75
C GLY A 839 7.17 2.03 33.56
N VAL A 840 7.08 1.01 34.42
CA VAL A 840 5.92 0.09 34.50
C VAL A 840 5.41 0.09 35.93
N ALA A 841 4.11 0.35 36.12
CA ALA A 841 3.43 0.19 37.38
C ALA A 841 2.68 -1.14 37.39
N VAL A 842 2.81 -1.86 38.49
CA VAL A 842 2.15 -3.16 38.73
C VAL A 842 0.82 -2.91 39.36
N LEU A 843 -0.18 -3.76 39.07
CA LEU A 843 -1.49 -3.72 39.67
C LEU A 843 -1.38 -3.99 41.19
N ASP A 844 -1.99 -3.13 41.99
CA ASP A 844 -2.06 -3.30 43.44
C ASP A 844 -3.26 -4.15 43.89
N ASP A 845 -3.37 -4.40 45.21
CA ASP A 845 -4.47 -5.18 45.79
C ASP A 845 -5.84 -4.49 45.66
N GLU A 846 -5.86 -3.18 45.38
CA GLU A 846 -7.08 -2.39 45.16
C GLU A 846 -7.52 -2.41 43.68
N ALA A 847 -6.85 -3.19 42.86
CA ALA A 847 -7.03 -3.26 41.41
C ALA A 847 -6.82 -1.88 40.72
N SER A 848 -5.79 -1.14 41.19
CA SER A 848 -5.34 0.14 40.66
C SER A 848 -3.84 0.13 40.36
N PHE A 849 -3.38 1.07 39.58
CA PHE A 849 -1.95 1.30 39.33
C PHE A 849 -1.51 2.60 39.95
N LYS A 850 -0.43 2.57 40.72
CA LYS A 850 0.09 3.74 41.44
C LYS A 850 1.46 4.12 40.85
N ILE A 851 1.60 5.35 40.41
CA ILE A 851 2.82 5.90 39.82
C ILE A 851 3.28 7.06 40.69
N ASP A 852 4.42 6.90 41.39
CA ASP A 852 5.05 7.97 42.17
C ASP A 852 5.94 8.83 41.28
N LEU A 853 5.58 10.09 41.12
CA LEU A 853 6.23 11.02 40.22
C LEU A 853 6.95 12.17 40.98
N GLY A 854 6.55 12.45 42.24
CA GLY A 854 6.93 13.67 42.93
C GLY A 854 8.40 13.83 43.31
N ASP A 855 9.07 12.72 43.64
CA ASP A 855 10.50 12.78 44.05
C ASP A 855 11.47 12.51 42.90
N ARG A 856 10.92 12.22 41.71
CA ARG A 856 11.73 11.85 40.53
C ARG A 856 11.76 12.95 39.46
N LEU A 857 10.95 13.99 39.62
CA LEU A 857 10.80 15.07 38.64
C LEU A 857 11.15 16.42 39.26
N SER A 858 11.84 17.26 38.51
CA SER A 858 12.09 18.65 38.89
C SER A 858 10.79 19.49 38.79
N PRO A 859 10.67 20.62 39.49
CA PRO A 859 9.55 21.53 39.31
C PRO A 859 9.37 21.91 37.83
N GLY A 860 8.14 21.86 37.32
CA GLY A 860 7.84 22.14 35.92
C GLY A 860 6.52 21.55 35.45
N ARG A 861 6.20 21.78 34.17
CA ARG A 861 5.04 21.18 33.49
C ARG A 861 5.45 19.89 32.82
N TYR A 862 4.62 18.88 32.95
CA TYR A 862 4.86 17.55 32.41
C TYR A 862 3.58 16.97 31.80
N THR A 863 3.76 16.07 30.84
CA THR A 863 2.69 15.22 30.32
C THR A 863 3.07 13.77 30.58
N VAL A 864 2.20 13.02 31.26
CA VAL A 864 2.35 11.57 31.38
C VAL A 864 1.44 10.87 30.36
N SER A 865 2.03 10.05 29.51
CA SER A 865 1.33 9.12 28.62
C SER A 865 1.30 7.76 29.28
N VAL A 866 0.09 7.21 29.46
CA VAL A 866 -0.12 5.93 30.17
C VAL A 866 -0.97 4.99 29.30
N LEU A 867 -0.66 3.71 29.37
CA LEU A 867 -1.46 2.65 28.78
C LEU A 867 -1.52 1.42 29.70
N ILE A 868 -2.62 0.67 29.67
CA ILE A 868 -2.74 -0.61 30.35
C ILE A 868 -2.52 -1.71 29.34
N ALA A 869 -1.41 -2.45 29.49
CA ALA A 869 -1.09 -3.63 28.69
C ALA A 869 -1.63 -4.91 29.36
N VAL A 870 -2.17 -5.81 28.56
CA VAL A 870 -2.66 -7.12 29.02
C VAL A 870 -1.75 -8.19 28.45
N ASN A 871 -1.09 -8.99 29.29
CA ASN A 871 -0.03 -9.94 28.90
C ASN A 871 1.11 -9.27 28.09
N GLY A 872 1.49 -8.05 28.45
CA GLY A 872 2.50 -7.30 27.73
C GLY A 872 2.10 -6.83 26.34
N ASN A 873 0.84 -7.04 25.93
CA ASN A 873 0.36 -6.55 24.64
C ASN A 873 0.17 -5.04 24.67
N VAL A 874 0.94 -4.34 23.84
CA VAL A 874 0.86 -2.88 23.64
C VAL A 874 0.26 -2.51 22.28
N MET A 875 -0.06 -3.49 21.45
CA MET A 875 -0.67 -3.29 20.14
C MET A 875 -2.09 -2.75 20.29
N ASN A 876 -2.43 -1.73 19.54
CA ASN A 876 -3.74 -1.06 19.58
C ASN A 876 -4.15 -0.59 20.99
N SER A 877 -3.16 -0.18 21.79
CA SER A 877 -3.41 0.27 23.16
C SER A 877 -4.11 1.62 23.17
N ASP A 878 -4.98 1.81 24.17
CA ASP A 878 -5.60 3.11 24.46
C ASP A 878 -4.62 3.95 25.28
N ILE A 879 -3.94 4.89 24.64
CA ILE A 879 -2.96 5.76 25.29
C ILE A 879 -3.66 7.00 25.82
N ASN A 880 -3.63 7.17 27.13
CA ASN A 880 -4.15 8.34 27.81
C ASN A 880 -3.03 9.32 28.14
N ARG A 881 -3.22 10.61 27.81
CA ARG A 881 -2.26 11.69 28.10
C ARG A 881 -2.85 12.58 29.19
N ILE A 882 -2.09 12.80 30.24
CA ILE A 882 -2.49 13.58 31.42
C ILE A 882 -1.43 14.63 31.66
N GLU A 883 -1.84 15.89 31.62
CA GLU A 883 -0.96 17.02 31.94
C GLU A 883 -0.97 17.32 33.45
N PHE A 884 0.19 17.58 34.01
CA PHE A 884 0.32 17.94 35.40
C PHE A 884 1.51 18.89 35.63
N THR A 885 1.53 19.52 36.81
CA THR A 885 2.59 20.47 37.19
C THR A 885 3.17 20.07 38.53
N ILE A 886 4.49 19.90 38.58
CA ILE A 886 5.23 19.79 39.85
C ILE A 886 5.55 21.20 40.36
N PRO A 887 5.02 21.59 41.51
CA PRO A 887 5.27 22.94 42.07
C PRO A 887 6.72 23.09 42.55
N LEU A 888 7.22 24.31 42.57
CA LEU A 888 8.46 24.64 43.23
C LEU A 888 8.32 24.30 44.72
N ARG A 889 9.20 23.47 45.26
CA ARG A 889 9.27 23.25 46.73
C ARG A 889 9.63 24.60 47.36
N ARG A 890 8.76 25.13 48.21
CA ARG A 890 9.01 26.31 49.03
C ARG A 890 10.02 26.00 50.12
#